data_1faf19f291f0e91f71af3039e2826411
#
_entry.id   1faf19f291f0e91f71af3039e2826411
#
_cell.length_a   1.000
_cell.length_b   1.000
_cell.length_c   1.000
_cell.angle_alpha   90.00
_cell.angle_beta   90.00
_cell.angle_gamma   90.00
#
_symmetry.space_group_name_H-M   'P 1'
#
loop_
_entity.id
_entity.type
_entity.pdbx_description
1 polymer ?
#
loop_
_entity_poly.entity_id
_entity_poly.type
_entity_poly.pdbx_seq_one_letter_code
_entity_poly.pdbx_strand_id
1 'polypeptide(L)'
;MFKPSLIAVSVITTLAGCSALQSSEQQVVNSLANNLDIQYQVLTNHGANEGLACQDLGAEWASCNKVNMTLVNQGEAVDSKDWAIYFHSIRLILDVENEQFKISRVTGDLHKLEPTDKFDGFAAGEEVVLPLVAEYWQLFETDFMPGAFVAAPNAEPKMIASLNTEDVASFVTGLEGNNLKRTPDDNNVFASAVSRFEKNEDLAKQDVSTTLLPTPMSVEAGKGTVDIAAGIALPKDAFDAAQYAAIQGRAEVVGVDVRGDLPVSITVVPADFTGELAKSGAYEMSIKGDGIAIKAFDQAGAFYAVQSIFGLVDSQNADSLPQLSIKDAPRFDYRGVMVDVARNFHSKDAILATLDQMAAYKMNKLHLHLTDDEGWRLEIPGLPELTEVGANRCFDLEEKSCLLPQLGSGATTDNFGSGFFSKADYVDILKYAKARNIEVIPEIDMPAHARAAVVSMEARYDRLMEEGKEAEANEYRLMDPQDTSNVTTVQFYNKQSFINPCMESSTRFVDKVISEVAAMHQEAGTPLTTWHFGGDEAKNIKLGAGLQDINAEDKVSWKGNIDLSKQDKPFAQSPQCQTLIADGTVSDFAHLPSHFAEEVSKMVAEKGIPNFQAWQDGLKYSEGEKAFATENTRVNFWDVLYWGGTSSVYEWSKKGYDVIVSNPDYVYMDMPYEVDPKERGYYWATRATDTRKMFGFAPENMPQNAETSVDRDGNGFTGKGEIEAKPFYGLSAQLWSETVRNDEQYEYMVFPRVLAAAERAWHRADWENDYKVGVEYSQNSNLVDKAALNQDYNRFANVLGQRELAKLEKSGIDYRLPVPGAKVEDGKLAMNVQFPGVKLQYSLDGKNWLTYADNARPNVKGEVFIRSVSATGEKASRVTSVK
;
A
#
# COMPACT_ATOMS: atom_id res chain seq x y z
N MET A 1 59.29 -30.97 -38.59
CA MET A 1 60.51 -30.14 -38.76
C MET A 1 60.11 -28.82 -39.35
N PHE A 2 60.62 -27.80 -38.88
CA PHE A 2 60.47 -26.36 -39.16
C PHE A 2 59.49 -25.62 -38.15
N LYS A 3 60.11 -24.98 -37.18
CA LYS A 3 59.62 -23.85 -36.42
C LYS A 3 59.77 -22.59 -37.24
N PRO A 4 58.86 -21.66 -37.16
CA PRO A 4 59.18 -20.24 -37.31
C PRO A 4 59.06 -19.49 -35.98
N SER A 5 60.02 -18.60 -35.80
CA SER A 5 60.23 -17.70 -34.68
C SER A 5 59.14 -16.63 -34.58
N LEU A 6 58.60 -16.42 -33.38
CA LEU A 6 57.79 -15.25 -33.04
C LEU A 6 58.70 -14.06 -32.81
N ILE A 7 58.46 -12.98 -33.57
CA ILE A 7 58.93 -11.63 -33.22
C ILE A 7 57.80 -10.94 -32.43
N ALA A 8 58.00 -10.72 -31.16
CA ALA A 8 57.15 -9.94 -30.33
C ALA A 8 57.40 -8.46 -30.58
N VAL A 9 56.48 -7.76 -31.22
CA VAL A 9 56.42 -6.30 -31.26
C VAL A 9 55.62 -5.81 -30.09
N SER A 10 56.27 -5.30 -29.06
CA SER A 10 55.63 -4.60 -27.94
C SER A 10 55.12 -3.24 -28.43
N VAL A 11 53.79 -3.15 -28.65
CA VAL A 11 53.09 -1.87 -28.78
C VAL A 11 52.78 -1.38 -27.36
N ILE A 12 53.55 -0.42 -26.89
CA ILE A 12 53.21 0.35 -25.68
C ILE A 12 52.12 1.32 -26.06
N THR A 13 50.87 0.94 -25.81
CA THR A 13 49.74 1.89 -25.83
C THR A 13 49.77 2.70 -24.53
N THR A 14 50.27 3.89 -24.61
CA THR A 14 50.07 4.95 -23.61
C THR A 14 48.58 5.26 -23.59
N LEU A 15 47.86 4.72 -22.62
CA LEU A 15 46.52 5.18 -22.21
C LEU A 15 46.72 6.56 -21.59
N ALA A 16 46.67 7.62 -22.42
CA ALA A 16 46.42 8.96 -21.95
C ALA A 16 44.95 8.95 -21.52
N GLY A 17 44.67 8.83 -20.22
CA GLY A 17 43.38 9.09 -19.64
C GLY A 17 43.01 10.54 -19.91
N CYS A 18 42.09 10.80 -20.83
CA CYS A 18 41.33 12.02 -20.83
C CYS A 18 40.47 12.03 -19.57
N SER A 19 40.95 12.57 -18.47
CA SER A 19 40.11 13.17 -17.47
C SER A 19 39.49 14.42 -18.13
N ALA A 20 38.26 14.32 -18.63
CA ALA A 20 37.53 15.50 -19.03
C ALA A 20 37.48 16.41 -17.80
N LEU A 21 37.99 17.64 -17.93
CA LEU A 21 37.85 18.66 -16.90
C LEU A 21 36.36 18.86 -16.67
N GLN A 22 35.86 18.44 -15.51
CA GLN A 22 34.47 18.66 -15.12
C GLN A 22 34.21 20.16 -15.07
N SER A 23 32.99 20.60 -15.45
CA SER A 23 32.58 22.00 -15.32
C SER A 23 32.63 22.43 -13.84
N SER A 24 32.76 23.71 -13.60
CA SER A 24 32.74 24.25 -12.22
C SER A 24 31.42 23.92 -11.50
N GLU A 25 30.30 23.91 -12.21
CA GLU A 25 28.99 23.51 -11.69
C GLU A 25 28.97 22.03 -11.28
N GLN A 26 29.54 21.15 -12.12
CA GLN A 26 29.63 19.72 -11.77
C GLN A 26 30.51 19.47 -10.53
N GLN A 27 31.55 20.27 -10.33
CA GLN A 27 32.39 20.18 -9.13
C GLN A 27 31.60 20.58 -7.89
N VAL A 28 30.79 21.63 -7.95
CA VAL A 28 29.89 22.06 -6.88
C VAL A 28 28.87 20.97 -6.56
N VAL A 29 28.17 20.42 -7.58
CA VAL A 29 27.22 19.33 -7.42
C VAL A 29 27.88 18.13 -6.76
N ASN A 30 29.05 17.71 -7.22
CA ASN A 30 29.78 16.59 -6.65
C ASN A 30 30.24 16.85 -5.21
N SER A 31 30.70 18.06 -4.90
CA SER A 31 31.11 18.43 -3.55
C SER A 31 29.96 18.39 -2.57
N LEU A 32 28.87 19.06 -2.86
CA LEU A 32 27.66 19.07 -2.03
C LEU A 32 27.05 17.68 -1.89
N ALA A 33 26.89 16.95 -2.98
CA ALA A 33 26.30 15.61 -2.93
C ALA A 33 27.07 14.63 -2.06
N ASN A 34 28.40 14.71 -2.05
CA ASN A 34 29.23 13.79 -1.28
C ASN A 34 29.47 14.21 0.18
N ASN A 35 29.38 15.52 0.48
CA ASN A 35 29.84 16.06 1.76
C ASN A 35 28.78 16.90 2.50
N LEU A 36 27.57 17.04 1.98
CA LEU A 36 26.51 17.72 2.70
C LEU A 36 25.81 16.73 3.62
N ASP A 37 25.77 17.07 4.91
CA ASP A 37 24.93 16.39 5.88
C ASP A 37 23.66 17.20 6.10
N ILE A 38 22.50 16.55 6.00
CA ILE A 38 21.20 17.17 6.21
C ILE A 38 20.50 16.46 7.37
N GLN A 39 20.08 17.24 8.36
CA GLN A 39 19.31 16.78 9.49
C GLN A 39 17.95 17.49 9.54
N TYR A 40 16.90 16.77 9.88
CA TYR A 40 15.55 17.28 9.97
C TYR A 40 14.97 17.02 11.36
N GLN A 41 14.73 18.07 12.12
CA GLN A 41 14.30 17.98 13.51
C GLN A 41 12.91 18.59 13.70
N VAL A 42 11.96 17.80 14.13
CA VAL A 42 10.62 18.29 14.55
C VAL A 42 10.73 18.99 15.90
N LEU A 43 10.36 20.26 15.93
CA LEU A 43 10.36 21.08 17.16
C LEU A 43 9.02 21.03 17.85
N THR A 44 7.93 21.22 17.10
CA THR A 44 6.55 21.10 17.60
C THR A 44 5.58 20.76 16.48
N ASN A 45 4.60 19.92 16.79
CA ASN A 45 3.44 19.64 15.92
C ASN A 45 2.25 20.56 16.22
N HIS A 46 2.39 21.49 17.16
CA HIS A 46 1.31 22.33 17.66
C HIS A 46 1.59 23.82 17.43
N GLY A 47 2.03 24.18 16.22
CA GLY A 47 2.45 25.56 15.91
C GLY A 47 1.37 26.62 16.21
N ALA A 48 0.11 26.35 15.87
CA ALA A 48 -1.01 27.25 16.18
C ALA A 48 -1.18 27.47 17.70
N ASN A 49 -1.00 26.42 18.51
CA ASN A 49 -1.08 26.51 19.97
C ASN A 49 0.08 27.29 20.59
N GLU A 50 1.21 27.38 19.87
CA GLU A 50 2.39 28.15 20.26
C GLU A 50 2.42 29.57 19.67
N GLY A 51 1.30 29.98 19.09
CA GLY A 51 1.09 31.36 18.61
C GLY A 51 1.51 31.60 17.16
N LEU A 52 1.77 30.55 16.36
CA LEU A 52 1.93 30.73 14.92
C LEU A 52 0.60 31.02 14.25
N ALA A 53 0.61 32.00 13.36
CA ALA A 53 -0.53 32.32 12.52
C ALA A 53 -0.62 31.35 11.33
N CYS A 54 -0.81 30.04 11.60
CA CYS A 54 -0.80 28.96 10.57
C CYS A 54 -1.77 29.25 9.44
N GLN A 55 -2.95 29.84 9.73
CA GLN A 55 -3.93 30.22 8.72
C GLN A 55 -3.39 31.29 7.76
N ASP A 56 -2.66 32.28 8.28
CA ASP A 56 -2.09 33.37 7.48
C ASP A 56 -0.93 32.88 6.60
N LEU A 57 -0.33 31.74 6.96
CA LEU A 57 0.69 31.04 6.17
C LEU A 57 0.07 30.10 5.12
N GLY A 58 -1.23 29.92 5.15
CA GLY A 58 -1.94 29.11 4.19
C GLY A 58 -2.17 27.65 4.60
N ALA A 59 -1.95 27.29 5.87
CA ALA A 59 -2.17 25.96 6.36
C ALA A 59 -3.66 25.58 6.36
N GLU A 60 -3.99 24.41 5.80
CA GLU A 60 -5.34 23.86 5.88
C GLU A 60 -5.73 23.63 7.34
N TRP A 61 -6.98 23.95 7.67
CA TRP A 61 -7.51 23.90 9.06
C TRP A 61 -6.67 24.65 10.09
N ALA A 62 -5.90 25.66 9.65
CA ALA A 62 -4.99 26.43 10.50
C ALA A 62 -4.02 25.55 11.33
N SER A 63 -3.60 24.41 10.78
CA SER A 63 -2.70 23.46 11.43
C SER A 63 -1.32 23.49 10.78
N CYS A 64 -0.29 23.75 11.56
CA CYS A 64 1.09 23.73 11.09
C CYS A 64 2.05 23.25 12.18
N ASN A 65 3.21 22.78 11.74
CA ASN A 65 4.30 22.35 12.59
C ASN A 65 5.53 23.24 12.41
N LYS A 66 6.47 23.19 13.35
CA LYS A 66 7.81 23.80 13.23
C LYS A 66 8.85 22.72 13.17
N VAL A 67 9.80 22.91 12.26
CA VAL A 67 10.94 22.03 12.11
C VAL A 67 12.21 22.83 11.86
N ASN A 68 13.36 22.28 12.19
CA ASN A 68 14.64 22.76 11.74
C ASN A 68 15.19 21.81 10.68
N MET A 69 15.56 22.34 9.50
CA MET A 69 16.43 21.66 8.57
C MET A 69 17.83 22.19 8.74
N THR A 70 18.76 21.36 9.16
CA THR A 70 20.16 21.73 9.39
C THR A 70 20.99 21.19 8.23
N LEU A 71 21.76 22.08 7.60
CA LEU A 71 22.69 21.77 6.53
C LEU A 71 24.12 21.93 7.07
N VAL A 72 24.95 20.89 6.95
CA VAL A 72 26.38 20.95 7.36
C VAL A 72 27.25 20.67 6.18
N ASN A 73 28.03 21.64 5.71
CA ASN A 73 29.02 21.46 4.65
C ASN A 73 30.29 20.83 5.18
N GLN A 74 30.44 19.53 5.09
CA GLN A 74 31.64 18.79 5.48
C GLN A 74 32.75 18.81 4.42
N GLY A 75 32.46 19.43 3.24
CA GLY A 75 33.40 19.55 2.11
C GLY A 75 34.15 20.88 2.02
N GLU A 76 34.53 21.22 0.82
CA GLU A 76 35.16 22.51 0.51
C GLU A 76 34.13 23.64 0.49
N ALA A 77 34.56 24.87 0.63
CA ALA A 77 33.68 26.06 0.54
C ALA A 77 33.02 26.17 -0.84
N VAL A 78 31.77 26.58 -0.87
CA VAL A 78 30.97 26.78 -2.09
C VAL A 78 30.50 28.23 -2.17
N ASP A 79 31.07 28.99 -3.12
CA ASP A 79 30.76 30.43 -3.32
C ASP A 79 29.71 30.60 -4.45
N SER A 80 29.48 29.60 -5.28
CA SER A 80 28.48 29.64 -6.36
C SER A 80 27.06 29.67 -5.81
N LYS A 81 26.14 30.36 -6.53
CA LYS A 81 24.71 30.39 -6.27
C LYS A 81 23.90 29.50 -7.24
N ASP A 82 24.57 28.98 -8.28
CA ASP A 82 23.92 28.25 -9.38
C ASP A 82 23.80 26.78 -9.06
N TRP A 83 23.12 26.46 -7.96
CA TRP A 83 22.79 25.10 -7.53
C TRP A 83 21.50 25.09 -6.71
N ALA A 84 20.88 23.93 -6.63
CA ALA A 84 19.72 23.72 -5.77
C ALA A 84 19.73 22.29 -5.19
N ILE A 85 19.16 22.16 -4.00
CA ILE A 85 18.80 20.88 -3.39
C ILE A 85 17.34 20.61 -3.67
N TYR A 86 17.06 19.44 -4.22
CA TYR A 86 15.71 18.92 -4.35
C TYR A 86 15.50 17.85 -3.28
N PHE A 87 14.37 17.93 -2.58
CA PHE A 87 14.05 17.01 -1.47
C PHE A 87 12.55 16.72 -1.41
N HIS A 88 12.19 15.66 -0.70
CA HIS A 88 10.86 15.12 -0.66
C HIS A 88 10.24 15.30 0.73
N SER A 89 9.04 15.88 0.76
CA SER A 89 8.24 16.04 1.98
C SER A 89 6.76 15.91 1.65
N ILE A 90 6.06 15.02 2.33
CA ILE A 90 4.61 14.90 2.20
C ILE A 90 3.86 16.10 2.81
N ARG A 91 4.59 17.00 3.49
CA ARG A 91 4.05 18.23 4.08
C ARG A 91 4.55 19.42 3.29
N LEU A 92 3.63 20.29 2.92
CA LEU A 92 4.00 21.53 2.25
C LEU A 92 4.84 22.40 3.19
N ILE A 93 5.98 22.87 2.71
CA ILE A 93 6.77 23.88 3.41
C ILE A 93 6.13 25.23 3.14
N LEU A 94 5.57 25.85 4.18
CA LEU A 94 4.81 27.09 4.10
C LEU A 94 5.68 28.34 4.26
N ASP A 95 6.73 28.26 5.07
CA ASP A 95 7.66 29.38 5.30
C ASP A 95 9.06 28.86 5.66
N VAL A 96 10.07 29.65 5.35
CA VAL A 96 11.46 29.46 5.73
C VAL A 96 12.00 30.76 6.30
N GLU A 97 12.44 30.73 7.56
CA GLU A 97 13.02 31.91 8.25
C GLU A 97 14.53 32.01 7.93
N ASN A 98 14.87 32.34 6.67
CA ASN A 98 16.25 32.52 6.25
C ASN A 98 16.37 33.53 5.10
N GLU A 99 17.38 34.37 5.08
CA GLU A 99 17.59 35.35 4.01
C GLU A 99 18.50 34.83 2.91
N GLN A 100 19.35 33.84 3.17
CA GLN A 100 20.31 33.30 2.21
C GLN A 100 19.72 32.16 1.37
N PHE A 101 18.69 31.47 1.89
CA PHE A 101 18.03 30.36 1.21
C PHE A 101 16.54 30.59 1.07
N LYS A 102 15.95 30.05 0.01
CA LYS A 102 14.50 29.99 -0.16
C LYS A 102 14.10 28.56 -0.52
N ILE A 103 12.87 28.20 -0.13
CA ILE A 103 12.25 26.93 -0.48
C ILE A 103 11.01 27.22 -1.33
N SER A 104 10.82 26.40 -2.37
CA SER A 104 9.61 26.39 -3.19
C SER A 104 9.20 24.95 -3.48
N ARG A 105 7.90 24.72 -3.66
CA ARG A 105 7.40 23.45 -4.15
C ARG A 105 7.55 23.40 -5.68
N VAL A 106 7.98 22.27 -6.21
CA VAL A 106 8.05 22.02 -7.65
C VAL A 106 6.75 21.40 -8.13
N THR A 107 6.42 20.20 -7.69
CA THR A 107 5.16 19.49 -7.92
C THR A 107 5.04 18.32 -6.94
N GLY A 108 3.83 17.91 -6.59
CA GLY A 108 3.63 16.83 -5.64
C GLY A 108 4.38 17.07 -4.33
N ASP A 109 5.17 16.10 -3.89
CA ASP A 109 6.02 16.15 -2.69
C ASP A 109 7.42 16.74 -2.94
N LEU A 110 7.78 17.04 -4.20
CA LEU A 110 9.10 17.55 -4.56
C LEU A 110 9.25 19.04 -4.26
N HIS A 111 10.19 19.37 -3.38
CA HIS A 111 10.56 20.73 -3.01
C HIS A 111 11.95 21.09 -3.54
N LYS A 112 12.18 22.39 -3.75
CA LYS A 112 13.45 22.96 -4.18
C LYS A 112 13.95 23.97 -3.15
N LEU A 113 15.15 23.75 -2.59
CA LEU A 113 15.89 24.72 -1.78
C LEU A 113 17.03 25.27 -2.62
N GLU A 114 17.10 26.59 -2.72
CA GLU A 114 18.12 27.27 -3.52
C GLU A 114 18.65 28.54 -2.84
N PRO A 115 19.90 28.93 -3.11
CA PRO A 115 20.49 30.18 -2.65
C PRO A 115 19.69 31.39 -3.18
N THR A 116 19.60 32.44 -2.35
CA THR A 116 19.04 33.75 -2.75
C THR A 116 20.13 34.69 -3.22
N ASP A 117 19.77 35.91 -3.65
CA ASP A 117 20.73 36.95 -3.97
C ASP A 117 21.59 37.38 -2.77
N LYS A 118 21.14 37.12 -1.55
CA LYS A 118 21.86 37.40 -0.30
C LYS A 118 22.81 36.31 0.15
N PHE A 119 22.88 35.20 -0.59
CA PHE A 119 23.81 34.12 -0.29
C PHE A 119 25.26 34.62 -0.42
N ASP A 120 26.03 34.47 0.63
CA ASP A 120 27.42 34.96 0.71
C ASP A 120 28.48 33.84 0.76
N GLY A 121 28.07 32.62 0.46
CA GLY A 121 28.88 31.41 0.42
C GLY A 121 28.44 30.39 1.46
N PHE A 122 28.95 29.16 1.31
CA PHE A 122 28.77 28.08 2.25
C PHE A 122 30.16 27.51 2.62
N ALA A 123 30.69 27.97 3.73
CA ALA A 123 32.06 27.68 4.11
C ALA A 123 32.28 26.20 4.46
N ALA A 124 33.54 25.75 4.38
CA ALA A 124 33.92 24.41 4.84
C ALA A 124 33.66 24.26 6.34
N GLY A 125 32.89 23.24 6.75
CA GLY A 125 32.50 22.98 8.13
C GLY A 125 31.38 23.90 8.66
N GLU A 126 30.83 24.73 7.82
CA GLU A 126 29.69 25.59 8.21
C GLU A 126 28.40 24.79 8.44
N GLU A 127 27.70 25.16 9.49
CA GLU A 127 26.35 24.70 9.81
C GLU A 127 25.34 25.81 9.59
N VAL A 128 24.34 25.56 8.76
CA VAL A 128 23.22 26.47 8.51
C VAL A 128 21.93 25.84 9.00
N VAL A 129 21.28 26.46 9.96
CA VAL A 129 19.95 26.01 10.42
C VAL A 129 18.89 26.83 9.70
N LEU A 130 17.95 26.12 9.09
CA LEU A 130 16.78 26.66 8.41
C LEU A 130 15.55 26.36 9.24
N PRO A 131 15.03 27.32 10.04
CA PRO A 131 13.73 27.16 10.69
C PRO A 131 12.62 27.17 9.64
N LEU A 132 11.82 26.14 9.62
CA LEU A 132 10.72 25.94 8.67
C LEU A 132 9.39 25.86 9.38
N VAL A 133 8.34 26.33 8.72
CA VAL A 133 6.96 26.04 9.07
C VAL A 133 6.39 25.15 7.96
N ALA A 134 5.88 23.99 8.34
CA ALA A 134 5.24 23.07 7.41
C ALA A 134 3.77 22.85 7.78
N GLU A 135 2.97 22.48 6.79
CA GLU A 135 1.55 22.21 6.96
C GLU A 135 1.30 20.96 7.81
N TYR A 136 0.20 20.95 8.56
CA TYR A 136 -0.25 19.81 9.39
C TYR A 136 0.76 19.39 10.46
N TRP A 137 1.06 18.08 10.48
CA TRP A 137 1.84 17.39 11.50
C TRP A 137 2.91 16.51 10.86
N GLN A 138 3.96 16.27 11.60
CA GLN A 138 4.97 15.25 11.34
C GLN A 138 4.93 14.24 12.48
N LEU A 139 4.42 13.04 12.25
CA LEU A 139 4.16 12.06 13.29
C LEU A 139 4.96 10.77 13.12
N PHE A 140 5.50 10.56 11.93
CA PHE A 140 6.35 9.43 11.59
C PHE A 140 7.66 9.94 10.98
N GLU A 141 8.73 9.19 11.18
CA GLU A 141 10.02 9.49 10.57
C GLU A 141 9.91 9.56 9.04
N THR A 142 9.05 8.72 8.44
CA THR A 142 8.80 8.65 6.99
C THR A 142 8.00 9.83 6.42
N ASP A 143 7.52 10.76 7.22
CA ASP A 143 6.87 11.98 6.72
C ASP A 143 7.88 12.93 6.01
N PHE A 144 9.17 12.80 6.31
CA PHE A 144 10.27 13.40 5.55
C PHE A 144 11.08 12.27 4.90
N MET A 145 11.11 12.24 3.57
CA MET A 145 11.61 11.09 2.83
C MET A 145 13.10 11.19 2.49
N PRO A 146 13.80 10.08 2.28
CA PRO A 146 15.16 10.07 1.75
C PRO A 146 15.19 10.51 0.27
N GLY A 147 16.33 10.41 -0.38
CA GLY A 147 16.43 10.59 -1.82
C GLY A 147 16.63 12.03 -2.29
N ALA A 148 17.00 12.97 -1.40
CA ALA A 148 17.35 14.33 -1.81
C ALA A 148 18.60 14.34 -2.70
N PHE A 149 18.66 15.31 -3.62
CA PHE A 149 19.76 15.44 -4.59
C PHE A 149 20.10 16.88 -4.88
N VAL A 150 21.32 17.11 -5.35
CA VAL A 150 21.81 18.41 -5.81
C VAL A 150 21.75 18.46 -7.33
N ALA A 151 21.29 19.58 -7.88
CA ALA A 151 21.31 19.87 -9.31
C ALA A 151 21.85 21.28 -9.60
N ALA A 152 22.38 21.48 -10.80
CA ALA A 152 22.77 22.77 -11.33
C ALA A 152 22.50 22.82 -12.86
N PRO A 153 22.36 24.01 -13.48
CA PRO A 153 21.85 24.14 -14.86
C PRO A 153 22.61 23.32 -15.92
N ASN A 154 23.93 23.19 -15.81
CA ASN A 154 24.77 22.47 -16.78
C ASN A 154 25.56 21.32 -16.14
N ALA A 155 24.98 20.69 -15.12
CA ALA A 155 25.60 19.57 -14.40
C ALA A 155 24.61 18.40 -14.29
N GLU A 156 25.13 17.20 -14.28
CA GLU A 156 24.34 16.02 -13.95
C GLU A 156 23.95 16.06 -12.48
N PRO A 157 22.67 15.87 -12.13
CA PRO A 157 22.21 15.86 -10.75
C PRO A 157 22.79 14.68 -9.99
N LYS A 158 22.95 14.82 -8.67
CA LYS A 158 23.54 13.76 -7.85
C LYS A 158 22.90 13.67 -6.47
N MET A 159 22.62 12.44 -6.06
CA MET A 159 22.06 12.13 -4.74
C MET A 159 22.98 12.61 -3.61
N ILE A 160 22.39 13.18 -2.56
CA ILE A 160 23.09 13.55 -1.32
C ILE A 160 23.34 12.30 -0.51
N ALA A 161 24.62 12.00 -0.24
CA ALA A 161 25.04 10.75 0.38
C ALA A 161 24.42 10.52 1.78
N SER A 162 24.24 11.56 2.57
CA SER A 162 23.63 11.48 3.91
C SER A 162 22.14 11.11 3.88
N LEU A 163 21.43 11.38 2.77
CA LEU A 163 20.01 11.07 2.57
C LEU A 163 19.78 9.91 1.57
N ASN A 164 20.82 9.25 1.11
CA ASN A 164 20.73 8.05 0.27
C ASN A 164 20.69 6.79 1.13
N THR A 165 19.67 6.66 1.95
CA THR A 165 19.49 5.57 2.92
C THR A 165 18.02 5.34 3.22
N GLU A 166 17.64 4.09 3.53
CA GLU A 166 16.31 3.76 4.06
C GLU A 166 16.24 3.87 5.60
N ASP A 167 17.36 4.13 6.29
CA ASP A 167 17.38 4.42 7.72
C ASP A 167 17.04 5.89 7.98
N VAL A 168 15.74 6.20 7.92
CA VAL A 168 15.22 7.55 8.10
C VAL A 168 15.53 8.12 9.49
N ALA A 169 15.62 7.26 10.52
CA ALA A 169 15.98 7.66 11.87
C ALA A 169 17.40 8.28 11.96
N SER A 170 18.26 8.07 10.96
CA SER A 170 19.60 8.65 10.90
C SER A 170 19.60 10.17 10.64
N PHE A 171 18.51 10.72 10.08
CA PHE A 171 18.39 12.14 9.75
C PHE A 171 17.09 12.81 10.22
N VAL A 172 16.05 12.07 10.64
CA VAL A 172 14.82 12.62 11.22
C VAL A 172 14.81 12.43 12.72
N THR A 173 14.61 13.51 13.48
CA THR A 173 14.64 13.52 14.95
C THR A 173 13.51 14.38 15.55
N GLY A 174 13.39 14.41 16.89
CA GLY A 174 12.43 15.26 17.59
C GLY A 174 11.02 14.68 17.71
N LEU A 175 10.79 13.44 17.27
CA LEU A 175 9.51 12.72 17.37
C LEU A 175 9.39 12.01 18.72
N GLU A 176 9.21 12.83 19.77
CA GLU A 176 9.09 12.37 21.17
C GLU A 176 8.15 13.27 21.97
N GLY A 177 7.66 12.77 23.09
CA GLY A 177 6.79 13.54 23.99
C GLY A 177 5.52 14.04 23.30
N ASN A 178 5.28 15.36 23.40
CA ASN A 178 4.10 15.99 22.78
C ASN A 178 4.15 15.99 21.24
N ASN A 179 5.34 15.86 20.64
CA ASN A 179 5.47 15.80 19.17
C ASN A 179 4.91 14.51 18.57
N LEU A 180 4.60 13.50 19.39
CA LEU A 180 3.90 12.29 18.93
C LEU A 180 2.40 12.54 18.73
N LYS A 181 1.86 13.65 19.28
CA LYS A 181 0.44 13.98 19.20
C LYS A 181 0.13 14.78 17.94
N ARG A 182 -0.97 14.41 17.27
CA ARG A 182 -1.52 15.16 16.14
C ARG A 182 -2.09 16.52 16.57
N THR A 183 -2.82 16.49 17.69
CA THR A 183 -3.39 17.68 18.35
C THR A 183 -3.18 17.55 19.85
N PRO A 184 -3.32 18.63 20.64
CA PRO A 184 -3.29 18.54 22.11
C PRO A 184 -4.28 17.53 22.69
N ASP A 185 -5.41 17.29 21.99
CA ASP A 185 -6.48 16.38 22.40
C ASP A 185 -6.32 14.97 21.80
N ASP A 186 -5.15 14.63 21.25
CA ASP A 186 -4.82 13.29 20.78
C ASP A 186 -4.69 12.34 21.99
N ASN A 187 -5.62 11.39 22.08
CA ASN A 187 -5.76 10.42 23.18
C ASN A 187 -5.24 9.01 22.80
N ASN A 188 -4.55 8.88 21.67
CA ASN A 188 -3.94 7.62 21.29
C ASN A 188 -2.92 7.14 22.34
N VAL A 189 -2.86 5.83 22.53
CA VAL A 189 -1.82 5.18 23.35
C VAL A 189 -0.58 4.99 22.50
N PHE A 190 0.50 5.69 22.83
CA PHE A 190 1.77 5.58 22.12
C PHE A 190 2.49 4.29 22.50
N ALA A 191 3.09 3.67 21.48
CA ALA A 191 3.76 2.40 21.63
C ALA A 191 5.04 2.52 22.49
N SER A 192 5.11 1.71 23.52
CA SER A 192 6.25 1.55 24.42
C SER A 192 6.34 0.08 24.85
N ALA A 193 7.45 -0.32 25.46
CA ALA A 193 7.56 -1.68 26.01
C ALA A 193 6.41 -1.98 26.98
N VAL A 194 6.06 -1.01 27.85
CA VAL A 194 4.98 -1.18 28.83
C VAL A 194 3.61 -1.23 28.18
N SER A 195 3.28 -0.27 27.28
CA SER A 195 1.96 -0.28 26.62
C SER A 195 1.73 -1.53 25.76
N ARG A 196 2.78 -2.05 25.11
CA ARG A 196 2.71 -3.34 24.38
C ARG A 196 2.49 -4.51 25.34
N PHE A 197 3.14 -4.49 26.51
CA PHE A 197 2.93 -5.51 27.53
C PHE A 197 1.47 -5.52 27.99
N GLU A 198 0.92 -4.37 28.36
CA GLU A 198 -0.47 -4.22 28.80
C GLU A 198 -1.47 -4.65 27.72
N LYS A 199 -1.24 -4.25 26.45
CA LYS A 199 -2.07 -4.63 25.30
C LYS A 199 -2.13 -6.15 25.08
N ASN A 200 -1.08 -6.88 25.45
CA ASN A 200 -0.94 -8.33 25.25
C ASN A 200 -1.13 -9.16 26.52
N GLU A 201 -1.56 -8.57 27.66
CA GLU A 201 -1.71 -9.29 28.94
C GLU A 201 -2.75 -10.42 28.89
N ASP A 202 -3.76 -10.29 28.04
CA ASP A 202 -4.84 -11.27 27.87
C ASP A 202 -4.44 -12.45 26.95
N LEU A 203 -3.27 -12.40 26.32
CA LEU A 203 -2.79 -13.42 25.41
C LEU A 203 -2.02 -14.52 26.15
N ALA A 204 -2.54 -15.73 26.10
CA ALA A 204 -1.92 -16.91 26.70
C ALA A 204 -1.62 -17.96 25.62
N LYS A 205 -0.53 -18.71 25.80
CA LYS A 205 -0.20 -19.83 24.91
C LYS A 205 -1.26 -20.91 24.99
N GLN A 206 -1.80 -21.34 23.84
CA GLN A 206 -2.83 -22.36 23.67
C GLN A 206 -2.35 -23.47 22.73
N ASP A 207 -2.99 -24.63 22.81
CA ASP A 207 -2.82 -25.68 21.79
C ASP A 207 -3.55 -25.28 20.51
N VAL A 208 -2.84 -25.36 19.38
CA VAL A 208 -3.33 -25.00 18.05
C VAL A 208 -3.37 -26.18 17.08
N SER A 209 -3.16 -27.39 17.56
CA SER A 209 -2.99 -28.60 16.74
C SER A 209 -4.16 -28.88 15.80
N THR A 210 -5.39 -28.52 16.21
CA THR A 210 -6.62 -28.68 15.39
C THR A 210 -7.17 -27.37 14.83
N THR A 211 -6.47 -26.23 15.04
CA THR A 211 -6.91 -24.91 14.57
C THR A 211 -6.38 -24.65 13.17
N LEU A 212 -7.26 -24.20 12.28
CA LEU A 212 -6.95 -23.82 10.90
C LEU A 212 -7.21 -22.33 10.67
N LEU A 213 -6.43 -21.71 9.80
CA LEU A 213 -6.67 -20.36 9.27
C LEU A 213 -6.75 -20.40 7.73
N PRO A 214 -7.71 -19.69 7.13
CA PRO A 214 -8.91 -19.10 7.77
C PRO A 214 -9.75 -20.17 8.47
N THR A 215 -10.46 -19.73 9.52
CA THR A 215 -11.32 -20.60 10.33
C THR A 215 -12.43 -21.22 9.49
N PRO A 216 -12.58 -22.56 9.50
CA PRO A 216 -13.67 -23.22 8.78
C PRO A 216 -15.04 -23.01 9.46
N MET A 217 -16.11 -23.20 8.70
CA MET A 217 -17.48 -23.16 9.24
C MET A 217 -17.69 -24.17 10.39
N SER A 218 -17.12 -25.38 10.29
CA SER A 218 -17.13 -26.33 11.39
C SER A 218 -15.92 -27.26 11.39
N VAL A 219 -15.43 -27.60 12.56
CA VAL A 219 -14.36 -28.60 12.80
C VAL A 219 -14.82 -29.56 13.88
N GLU A 220 -14.81 -30.84 13.56
CA GLU A 220 -15.04 -31.92 14.53
C GLU A 220 -13.70 -32.65 14.77
N ALA A 221 -13.08 -32.42 15.91
CA ALA A 221 -11.82 -33.07 16.28
C ALA A 221 -12.02 -34.58 16.53
N GLY A 222 -11.19 -35.39 15.89
CA GLY A 222 -11.06 -36.82 16.14
C GLY A 222 -10.09 -37.13 17.30
N LYS A 223 -9.72 -38.37 17.45
CA LYS A 223 -8.74 -38.78 18.50
C LYS A 223 -7.41 -39.17 17.86
N GLY A 224 -6.35 -38.47 18.26
CA GLY A 224 -4.97 -38.76 17.82
C GLY A 224 -4.59 -38.11 16.52
N THR A 225 -3.47 -38.57 15.97
CA THR A 225 -2.84 -38.04 14.77
C THR A 225 -2.72 -39.10 13.68
N VAL A 226 -2.46 -38.67 12.47
CA VAL A 226 -2.11 -39.50 11.31
C VAL A 226 -0.67 -39.22 10.93
N ASP A 227 0.12 -40.25 10.74
CA ASP A 227 1.50 -40.15 10.30
C ASP A 227 1.54 -39.76 8.79
N ILE A 228 2.26 -38.70 8.49
CA ILE A 228 2.53 -38.21 7.13
C ILE A 228 4.02 -38.05 6.85
N ALA A 229 4.90 -38.66 7.64
CA ALA A 229 6.36 -38.57 7.45
C ALA A 229 6.79 -39.13 6.07
N ALA A 230 6.05 -40.10 5.52
CA ALA A 230 6.21 -40.59 4.14
C ALA A 230 5.41 -39.81 3.09
N GLY A 231 4.80 -38.66 3.48
CA GLY A 231 3.99 -37.82 2.61
C GLY A 231 2.55 -38.30 2.39
N ILE A 232 1.81 -37.57 1.52
CA ILE A 232 0.44 -37.88 1.12
C ILE A 232 0.40 -38.25 -0.36
N ALA A 233 -0.47 -39.18 -0.76
CA ALA A 233 -0.65 -39.60 -2.17
C ALA A 233 -1.74 -38.76 -2.81
N LEU A 234 -1.41 -37.54 -3.27
CA LEU A 234 -2.35 -36.65 -3.94
C LEU A 234 -2.63 -37.10 -5.37
N PRO A 235 -3.89 -37.32 -5.80
CA PRO A 235 -4.20 -37.73 -7.15
C PRO A 235 -3.85 -36.65 -8.18
N LYS A 236 -3.00 -36.97 -9.15
CA LYS A 236 -2.51 -36.02 -10.17
C LYS A 236 -3.60 -35.57 -11.16
N ASP A 237 -4.59 -36.40 -11.38
CA ASP A 237 -5.70 -36.17 -12.30
C ASP A 237 -6.85 -35.33 -11.67
N ALA A 238 -6.77 -35.02 -10.37
CA ALA A 238 -7.70 -34.14 -9.69
C ALA A 238 -7.49 -32.65 -10.04
N PHE A 239 -6.34 -32.30 -10.60
CA PHE A 239 -5.95 -30.92 -10.92
C PHE A 239 -5.28 -30.87 -12.30
N ASP A 240 -5.35 -29.70 -12.97
CA ASP A 240 -4.51 -29.50 -14.14
C ASP A 240 -3.02 -29.42 -13.76
N ALA A 241 -2.14 -29.48 -14.76
CA ALA A 241 -0.69 -29.52 -14.50
C ALA A 241 -0.16 -28.26 -13.77
N ALA A 242 -0.72 -27.09 -14.04
CA ALA A 242 -0.30 -25.83 -13.42
C ALA A 242 -0.79 -25.74 -11.96
N GLN A 243 -2.03 -26.13 -11.70
CA GLN A 243 -2.59 -26.22 -10.36
C GLN A 243 -1.84 -27.26 -9.51
N TYR A 244 -1.54 -28.44 -10.10
CA TYR A 244 -0.76 -29.45 -9.38
C TYR A 244 0.64 -28.95 -9.02
N ALA A 245 1.30 -28.21 -9.92
CA ALA A 245 2.60 -27.60 -9.65
C ALA A 245 2.52 -26.53 -8.54
N ALA A 246 1.46 -25.71 -8.53
CA ALA A 246 1.23 -24.74 -7.46
C ALA A 246 1.03 -25.41 -6.09
N ILE A 247 0.26 -26.49 -6.05
CA ILE A 247 0.05 -27.31 -4.85
C ILE A 247 1.38 -27.94 -4.38
N GLN A 248 2.17 -28.47 -5.31
CA GLN A 248 3.49 -29.05 -4.99
C GLN A 248 4.43 -27.99 -4.41
N GLY A 249 4.49 -26.78 -4.98
CA GLY A 249 5.29 -25.69 -4.42
C GLY A 249 4.90 -25.35 -2.98
N ARG A 250 3.60 -25.27 -2.68
CA ARG A 250 3.15 -25.04 -1.28
C ARG A 250 3.49 -26.22 -0.37
N ALA A 251 3.35 -27.44 -0.84
CA ALA A 251 3.72 -28.66 -0.08
C ALA A 251 5.22 -28.66 0.29
N GLU A 252 6.10 -28.24 -0.62
CA GLU A 252 7.54 -28.11 -0.37
C GLU A 252 7.83 -27.09 0.74
N VAL A 253 7.15 -25.95 0.76
CA VAL A 253 7.26 -24.94 1.83
C VAL A 253 6.91 -25.53 3.20
N VAL A 254 5.84 -26.32 3.29
CA VAL A 254 5.42 -26.91 4.56
C VAL A 254 6.13 -28.24 4.89
N GLY A 255 6.93 -28.79 3.98
CA GLY A 255 7.72 -30.00 4.19
C GLY A 255 6.97 -31.31 3.97
N VAL A 256 5.95 -31.33 3.11
CA VAL A 256 5.13 -32.54 2.79
C VAL A 256 5.40 -33.01 1.37
N ASP A 257 5.73 -34.29 1.17
CA ASP A 257 5.74 -34.89 -0.19
C ASP A 257 4.30 -35.26 -0.60
N VAL A 258 3.86 -34.72 -1.76
CA VAL A 258 2.53 -34.99 -2.32
C VAL A 258 2.46 -36.30 -3.11
N ARG A 259 3.55 -37.02 -3.22
CA ARG A 259 3.69 -38.33 -3.84
C ARG A 259 3.96 -39.46 -2.86
N GLY A 260 3.63 -39.23 -1.60
CA GLY A 260 3.84 -40.13 -0.48
C GLY A 260 2.84 -41.27 -0.39
N ASP A 261 2.70 -41.86 0.80
CA ASP A 261 1.98 -43.11 1.01
C ASP A 261 0.53 -42.94 1.52
N LEU A 262 0.22 -41.87 2.28
CA LEU A 262 -1.13 -41.67 2.82
C LEU A 262 -2.11 -41.32 1.71
N PRO A 263 -3.13 -42.16 1.40
CA PRO A 263 -4.01 -41.92 0.28
C PRO A 263 -4.90 -40.68 0.48
N VAL A 264 -5.01 -39.86 -0.59
CA VAL A 264 -5.97 -38.75 -0.66
C VAL A 264 -6.98 -39.05 -1.75
N SER A 265 -8.27 -39.01 -1.42
CA SER A 265 -9.36 -39.09 -2.39
C SER A 265 -10.06 -37.75 -2.55
N ILE A 266 -10.31 -37.36 -3.80
CA ILE A 266 -10.99 -36.08 -4.13
C ILE A 266 -12.18 -36.40 -5.06
N THR A 267 -13.36 -35.90 -4.68
CA THR A 267 -14.56 -36.00 -5.51
C THR A 267 -15.24 -34.63 -5.61
N VAL A 268 -15.57 -34.21 -6.83
CA VAL A 268 -16.32 -32.97 -7.11
C VAL A 268 -17.77 -33.35 -7.41
N VAL A 269 -18.67 -33.00 -6.51
CA VAL A 269 -20.09 -33.44 -6.54
C VAL A 269 -21.04 -32.32 -6.06
N PRO A 270 -21.24 -31.26 -6.87
CA PRO A 270 -22.00 -30.08 -6.45
C PRO A 270 -23.43 -30.42 -5.99
N ALA A 271 -24.04 -31.48 -6.55
CA ALA A 271 -25.39 -31.90 -6.18
C ALA A 271 -25.55 -32.41 -4.73
N ASP A 272 -24.43 -32.75 -4.07
CA ASP A 272 -24.45 -33.23 -2.69
C ASP A 272 -24.42 -32.07 -1.65
N PHE A 273 -24.17 -30.84 -2.09
CA PHE A 273 -24.07 -29.67 -1.24
C PHE A 273 -25.40 -28.93 -1.16
N THR A 274 -25.81 -28.53 0.04
CA THR A 274 -27.06 -27.83 0.30
C THR A 274 -26.84 -26.67 1.30
N GLY A 275 -27.78 -25.72 1.34
CA GLY A 275 -27.72 -24.58 2.25
C GLY A 275 -26.49 -23.71 2.02
N GLU A 276 -25.82 -23.31 3.07
CA GLU A 276 -24.64 -22.43 3.03
C GLU A 276 -23.42 -23.06 2.35
N LEU A 277 -23.39 -24.38 2.24
CA LEU A 277 -22.34 -25.12 1.54
C LEU A 277 -22.60 -25.22 0.02
N ALA A 278 -23.76 -24.84 -0.49
CA ALA A 278 -24.09 -24.92 -1.92
C ALA A 278 -23.54 -23.70 -2.70
N LYS A 279 -22.23 -23.49 -2.64
CA LYS A 279 -21.56 -22.39 -3.34
C LYS A 279 -20.13 -22.73 -3.73
N SER A 280 -19.60 -21.96 -4.68
CA SER A 280 -18.21 -22.10 -5.15
C SER A 280 -17.22 -22.00 -3.98
N GLY A 281 -16.22 -22.89 -3.99
CA GLY A 281 -15.18 -22.99 -2.97
C GLY A 281 -15.54 -23.82 -1.75
N ALA A 282 -16.77 -24.33 -1.64
CA ALA A 282 -17.18 -25.18 -0.53
C ALA A 282 -16.60 -26.60 -0.61
N TYR A 283 -16.31 -27.18 0.56
CA TYR A 283 -15.81 -28.55 0.67
C TYR A 283 -16.15 -29.20 2.00
N GLU A 284 -16.15 -30.54 2.01
CA GLU A 284 -16.11 -31.38 3.20
C GLU A 284 -14.82 -32.19 3.15
N MET A 285 -14.12 -32.31 4.29
CA MET A 285 -12.87 -33.06 4.40
C MET A 285 -12.85 -33.92 5.66
N SER A 286 -12.29 -35.12 5.55
CA SER A 286 -12.08 -36.01 6.71
C SER A 286 -10.66 -36.56 6.67
N ILE A 287 -9.92 -36.39 7.78
CA ILE A 287 -8.57 -36.90 7.99
C ILE A 287 -8.65 -38.04 9.01
N LYS A 288 -8.31 -39.26 8.59
CA LYS A 288 -8.33 -40.48 9.41
C LYS A 288 -7.06 -41.30 9.18
N GLY A 289 -6.82 -42.29 10.04
CA GLY A 289 -5.63 -43.14 9.96
C GLY A 289 -5.48 -43.91 8.64
N ASP A 290 -6.55 -44.13 7.89
CA ASP A 290 -6.59 -44.85 6.61
C ASP A 290 -6.54 -43.93 5.37
N GLY A 291 -6.56 -42.60 5.56
CA GLY A 291 -6.45 -41.65 4.47
C GLY A 291 -7.18 -40.32 4.68
N ILE A 292 -7.13 -39.48 3.66
CA ILE A 292 -7.80 -38.18 3.59
C ILE A 292 -8.88 -38.24 2.51
N ALA A 293 -10.15 -37.96 2.87
CA ALA A 293 -11.25 -37.89 1.93
C ALA A 293 -11.74 -36.46 1.79
N ILE A 294 -11.77 -35.96 0.55
CA ILE A 294 -12.26 -34.62 0.18
C ILE A 294 -13.47 -34.79 -0.74
N LYS A 295 -14.55 -34.11 -0.38
CA LYS A 295 -15.72 -33.87 -1.20
C LYS A 295 -15.81 -32.36 -1.43
N ALA A 296 -15.89 -31.93 -2.68
CA ALA A 296 -15.88 -30.50 -3.04
C ALA A 296 -17.10 -30.13 -3.88
N PHE A 297 -17.60 -28.92 -3.74
CA PHE A 297 -18.65 -28.37 -4.60
C PHE A 297 -18.12 -28.17 -6.03
N ASP A 298 -16.91 -27.64 -6.16
CA ASP A 298 -16.23 -27.38 -7.43
C ASP A 298 -14.72 -27.56 -7.30
N GLN A 299 -14.01 -27.25 -8.39
CA GLN A 299 -12.55 -27.34 -8.43
C GLN A 299 -11.85 -26.39 -7.44
N ALA A 300 -12.45 -25.20 -7.20
CA ALA A 300 -11.93 -24.26 -6.20
C ALA A 300 -12.05 -24.84 -4.79
N GLY A 301 -13.18 -25.48 -4.46
CA GLY A 301 -13.36 -26.17 -3.17
C GLY A 301 -12.35 -27.31 -2.97
N ALA A 302 -12.05 -28.09 -4.02
CA ALA A 302 -11.01 -29.12 -3.96
C ALA A 302 -9.63 -28.52 -3.68
N PHE A 303 -9.29 -27.41 -4.35
CA PHE A 303 -8.04 -26.71 -4.13
C PHE A 303 -7.93 -26.17 -2.70
N TYR A 304 -8.99 -25.51 -2.19
CA TYR A 304 -9.01 -24.98 -0.84
C TYR A 304 -8.95 -26.06 0.25
N ALA A 305 -9.55 -27.22 0.01
CA ALA A 305 -9.41 -28.35 0.91
C ALA A 305 -7.95 -28.82 1.01
N VAL A 306 -7.21 -28.87 -0.11
CA VAL A 306 -5.78 -29.20 -0.09
C VAL A 306 -4.96 -28.12 0.64
N GLN A 307 -5.26 -26.83 0.44
CA GLN A 307 -4.64 -25.76 1.21
C GLN A 307 -4.92 -25.91 2.72
N SER A 308 -6.09 -26.38 3.10
CA SER A 308 -6.43 -26.67 4.50
C SER A 308 -5.61 -27.81 5.09
N ILE A 309 -5.28 -28.85 4.33
CA ILE A 309 -4.31 -29.88 4.77
C ILE A 309 -2.98 -29.22 5.11
N PHE A 310 -2.43 -28.40 4.20
CA PHE A 310 -1.15 -27.71 4.42
C PHE A 310 -1.23 -26.65 5.55
N GLY A 311 -2.40 -26.05 5.71
CA GLY A 311 -2.70 -25.15 6.84
C GLY A 311 -2.55 -25.86 8.20
N LEU A 312 -2.93 -27.12 8.33
CA LEU A 312 -2.83 -27.90 9.55
C LEU A 312 -1.40 -28.41 9.86
N VAL A 313 -0.52 -28.46 8.86
CA VAL A 313 0.86 -28.93 9.03
C VAL A 313 1.66 -27.95 9.90
N ASP A 314 2.33 -28.45 10.92
CA ASP A 314 3.42 -27.74 11.58
C ASP A 314 4.68 -27.87 10.72
N SER A 315 5.07 -26.82 10.02
CA SER A 315 6.23 -26.86 9.13
C SER A 315 7.58 -27.05 9.84
N GLN A 316 7.63 -26.96 11.17
CA GLN A 316 8.81 -27.29 11.97
C GLN A 316 8.87 -28.78 12.30
N ASN A 317 7.74 -29.49 12.25
CA ASN A 317 7.61 -30.93 12.47
C ASN A 317 6.47 -31.49 11.59
N ALA A 318 6.75 -31.68 10.30
CA ALA A 318 5.76 -32.04 9.28
C ALA A 318 5.42 -33.54 9.23
N ASP A 319 5.56 -34.28 10.35
CA ASP A 319 5.43 -35.74 10.37
C ASP A 319 4.00 -36.22 10.65
N SER A 320 3.08 -35.33 11.07
CA SER A 320 1.74 -35.75 11.46
C SER A 320 0.66 -34.70 11.22
N LEU A 321 -0.56 -35.16 11.03
CA LEU A 321 -1.79 -34.35 10.97
C LEU A 321 -2.77 -34.77 12.07
N PRO A 322 -3.58 -33.86 12.64
CA PRO A 322 -4.65 -34.24 13.55
C PRO A 322 -5.74 -35.01 12.79
N GLN A 323 -6.35 -36.02 13.45
CA GLN A 323 -7.58 -36.60 12.94
C GLN A 323 -8.74 -35.64 13.19
N LEU A 324 -9.49 -35.30 12.14
CA LEU A 324 -10.64 -34.38 12.25
C LEU A 324 -11.54 -34.47 11.00
N SER A 325 -12.72 -33.86 11.10
CA SER A 325 -13.58 -33.58 9.95
C SER A 325 -13.87 -32.09 9.86
N ILE A 326 -13.89 -31.57 8.64
CA ILE A 326 -14.14 -30.14 8.34
C ILE A 326 -15.32 -30.05 7.37
N LYS A 327 -16.20 -29.06 7.61
CA LYS A 327 -17.13 -28.52 6.59
C LYS A 327 -16.84 -27.04 6.47
N ASP A 328 -16.70 -26.58 5.22
CA ASP A 328 -16.23 -25.23 4.98
C ASP A 328 -16.76 -24.64 3.68
N ALA A 329 -16.99 -23.33 3.71
CA ALA A 329 -17.37 -22.54 2.55
C ALA A 329 -16.99 -21.06 2.79
N PRO A 330 -16.69 -20.29 1.72
CA PRO A 330 -16.34 -18.88 1.89
C PRO A 330 -17.56 -18.04 2.34
N ARG A 331 -17.33 -17.06 3.21
CA ARG A 331 -18.31 -16.02 3.56
C ARG A 331 -18.64 -15.15 2.36
N PHE A 332 -17.63 -14.54 1.74
CA PHE A 332 -17.74 -13.65 0.60
C PHE A 332 -17.24 -14.27 -0.70
N ASP A 333 -17.88 -13.89 -1.81
CA ASP A 333 -17.47 -14.28 -3.15
C ASP A 333 -16.19 -13.53 -3.58
N TYR A 334 -16.05 -12.28 -3.17
CA TYR A 334 -14.83 -11.46 -3.40
C TYR A 334 -13.99 -11.39 -2.12
N ARG A 335 -12.79 -11.93 -2.16
CA ARG A 335 -11.80 -11.94 -1.08
C ARG A 335 -10.48 -11.43 -1.64
N GLY A 336 -10.33 -10.09 -1.58
CA GLY A 336 -9.32 -9.37 -2.35
C GLY A 336 -8.13 -8.88 -1.57
N VAL A 337 -7.03 -8.75 -2.30
CA VAL A 337 -5.89 -7.91 -1.95
C VAL A 337 -5.66 -6.96 -3.10
N MET A 338 -5.60 -5.66 -2.83
CA MET A 338 -5.15 -4.65 -3.78
C MET A 338 -3.69 -4.30 -3.50
N VAL A 339 -2.91 -4.18 -4.54
CA VAL A 339 -1.51 -3.77 -4.50
C VAL A 339 -1.32 -2.57 -5.42
N ASP A 340 -0.92 -1.44 -4.83
CA ASP A 340 -0.46 -0.28 -5.57
C ASP A 340 0.99 -0.49 -6.00
N VAL A 341 1.21 -0.61 -7.30
CA VAL A 341 2.53 -0.68 -7.93
C VAL A 341 2.89 0.64 -8.64
N ALA A 342 1.97 1.61 -8.62
CA ALA A 342 2.12 2.87 -9.34
C ALA A 342 2.92 3.90 -8.56
N ARG A 343 2.63 4.12 -7.26
CA ARG A 343 3.36 5.08 -6.43
C ARG A 343 4.82 4.68 -6.27
N ASN A 344 5.08 3.43 -5.91
CA ASN A 344 6.39 2.80 -6.01
C ASN A 344 6.24 1.42 -6.65
N PHE A 345 7.24 1.04 -7.46
CA PHE A 345 7.16 -0.21 -8.21
C PHE A 345 7.56 -1.40 -7.33
N HIS A 346 6.73 -2.44 -7.35
CA HIS A 346 7.02 -3.73 -6.73
C HIS A 346 7.25 -4.79 -7.79
N SER A 347 8.25 -5.63 -7.56
CA SER A 347 8.71 -6.59 -8.55
C SER A 347 7.67 -7.66 -8.87
N LYS A 348 7.79 -8.27 -10.04
CA LYS A 348 7.01 -9.46 -10.40
C LYS A 348 7.16 -10.57 -9.34
N ASP A 349 8.37 -10.76 -8.80
CA ASP A 349 8.62 -11.80 -7.80
C ASP A 349 7.84 -11.53 -6.51
N ALA A 350 7.73 -10.29 -6.04
CA ALA A 350 6.89 -9.91 -4.90
C ALA A 350 5.40 -10.17 -5.17
N ILE A 351 4.92 -9.90 -6.37
CA ILE A 351 3.53 -10.20 -6.76
C ILE A 351 3.29 -11.73 -6.79
N LEU A 352 4.23 -12.51 -7.34
CA LEU A 352 4.11 -13.97 -7.36
C LEU A 352 4.14 -14.57 -5.94
N ALA A 353 5.00 -14.05 -5.06
CA ALA A 353 5.05 -14.45 -3.65
C ALA A 353 3.74 -14.12 -2.92
N THR A 354 3.15 -12.95 -3.22
CA THR A 354 1.83 -12.57 -2.68
C THR A 354 0.73 -13.52 -3.16
N LEU A 355 0.71 -13.90 -4.43
CA LEU A 355 -0.24 -14.87 -4.98
C LEU A 355 -0.14 -16.24 -4.29
N ASP A 356 1.07 -16.69 -3.93
CA ASP A 356 1.27 -17.92 -3.16
C ASP A 356 0.61 -17.84 -1.78
N GLN A 357 0.78 -16.73 -1.09
CA GLN A 357 0.16 -16.55 0.22
C GLN A 357 -1.36 -16.34 0.11
N MET A 358 -1.85 -15.60 -0.88
CA MET A 358 -3.28 -15.48 -1.15
C MET A 358 -3.94 -16.84 -1.35
N ALA A 359 -3.32 -17.72 -2.15
CA ALA A 359 -3.79 -19.08 -2.37
C ALA A 359 -3.82 -19.90 -1.07
N ALA A 360 -2.75 -19.83 -0.26
CA ALA A 360 -2.62 -20.53 1.00
C ALA A 360 -3.72 -20.15 2.01
N TYR A 361 -4.15 -18.89 1.99
CA TYR A 361 -5.19 -18.36 2.89
C TYR A 361 -6.53 -18.11 2.18
N LYS A 362 -6.76 -18.75 1.04
CA LYS A 362 -8.06 -18.81 0.32
C LYS A 362 -8.59 -17.46 -0.17
N MET A 363 -7.70 -16.48 -0.40
CA MET A 363 -8.00 -15.24 -1.11
C MET A 363 -8.08 -15.52 -2.61
N ASN A 364 -8.96 -14.81 -3.35
CA ASN A 364 -9.25 -15.15 -4.75
C ASN A 364 -9.26 -13.98 -5.74
N LYS A 365 -8.97 -12.77 -5.29
CA LYS A 365 -8.92 -11.58 -6.15
C LYS A 365 -7.64 -10.80 -5.89
N LEU A 366 -6.77 -10.70 -6.88
CA LEU A 366 -5.64 -9.77 -6.89
C LEU A 366 -6.05 -8.54 -7.69
N HIS A 367 -6.20 -7.41 -7.04
CA HIS A 367 -6.46 -6.12 -7.66
C HIS A 367 -5.13 -5.40 -7.81
N LEU A 368 -4.69 -5.15 -9.04
CA LEU A 368 -3.46 -4.42 -9.35
C LEU A 368 -3.80 -2.98 -9.73
N HIS A 369 -3.42 -2.04 -8.88
CA HIS A 369 -3.45 -0.62 -9.16
C HIS A 369 -2.21 -0.26 -9.99
N LEU A 370 -2.38 -0.31 -11.33
CA LEU A 370 -1.28 -0.30 -12.31
C LEU A 370 -0.83 1.09 -12.70
N THR A 371 -1.65 2.11 -12.44
CA THR A 371 -1.39 3.48 -12.91
C THR A 371 -1.87 4.52 -11.91
N ASP A 372 -1.08 5.59 -11.74
CA ASP A 372 -1.42 6.73 -10.92
C ASP A 372 -0.65 7.98 -11.40
N ASP A 373 -0.63 9.05 -10.60
CA ASP A 373 0.13 10.27 -10.88
C ASP A 373 1.65 9.99 -10.97
N GLU A 374 2.15 9.08 -10.17
CA GLU A 374 3.57 8.80 -9.97
C GLU A 374 4.11 7.68 -10.86
N GLY A 375 3.26 6.97 -11.60
CA GLY A 375 3.75 5.92 -12.48
C GLY A 375 2.70 5.17 -13.29
N TRP A 376 3.11 4.70 -14.45
CA TRP A 376 2.40 3.77 -15.33
C TRP A 376 3.14 2.45 -15.39
N ARG A 377 2.53 1.33 -15.00
CA ARG A 377 3.26 0.07 -14.70
C ARG A 377 2.98 -1.10 -15.64
N LEU A 378 2.37 -0.85 -16.78
CA LEU A 378 2.06 -1.92 -17.74
C LEU A 378 2.45 -1.52 -19.17
N GLU A 379 3.23 -2.35 -19.84
CA GLU A 379 3.52 -2.19 -21.27
C GLU A 379 2.23 -2.30 -22.11
N ILE A 380 1.93 -1.27 -22.89
CA ILE A 380 0.81 -1.25 -23.84
C ILE A 380 1.36 -1.23 -25.27
N PRO A 381 1.17 -2.29 -26.05
CA PRO A 381 1.64 -2.34 -27.44
C PRO A 381 1.16 -1.16 -28.29
N GLY A 382 2.10 -0.44 -28.91
CA GLY A 382 1.83 0.74 -29.71
C GLY A 382 1.82 2.07 -28.97
N LEU A 383 2.00 2.07 -27.65
CA LEU A 383 2.13 3.26 -26.80
C LEU A 383 3.39 3.16 -25.91
N PRO A 384 4.60 3.12 -26.52
CA PRO A 384 5.83 2.90 -25.76
C PRO A 384 6.11 4.01 -24.74
N GLU A 385 5.66 5.24 -24.97
CA GLU A 385 5.89 6.37 -24.07
C GLU A 385 5.28 6.15 -22.68
N LEU A 386 4.25 5.31 -22.56
CA LEU A 386 3.66 4.96 -21.26
C LEU A 386 4.68 4.27 -20.33
N THR A 387 5.62 3.50 -20.89
CA THR A 387 6.66 2.85 -20.12
C THR A 387 8.04 3.51 -20.26
N GLU A 388 8.34 4.12 -21.39
CA GLU A 388 9.61 4.84 -21.58
C GLU A 388 9.66 6.13 -20.74
N VAL A 389 8.55 6.84 -20.61
CA VAL A 389 8.40 8.06 -19.82
C VAL A 389 7.66 7.78 -18.52
N GLY A 390 6.43 7.28 -18.62
CA GLY A 390 5.51 7.15 -17.48
C GLY A 390 5.91 6.12 -16.43
N ALA A 391 6.80 5.16 -16.76
CA ALA A 391 7.28 4.18 -15.80
C ALA A 391 8.64 4.55 -15.19
N ASN A 392 9.20 5.69 -15.53
CA ASN A 392 10.51 6.13 -15.07
C ASN A 392 10.42 7.45 -14.32
N ARG A 393 11.18 7.60 -13.25
CA ARG A 393 11.38 8.87 -12.54
C ARG A 393 12.82 9.29 -12.62
N CYS A 394 13.05 10.52 -13.02
CA CYS A 394 14.37 11.13 -13.05
C CYS A 394 14.25 12.66 -13.06
N PHE A 395 15.36 13.36 -12.93
CA PHE A 395 15.37 14.81 -12.94
C PHE A 395 15.37 15.34 -14.38
N ASP A 396 14.19 15.42 -14.97
CA ASP A 396 13.92 16.08 -16.26
C ASP A 396 12.79 17.10 -16.07
N LEU A 397 13.13 18.39 -15.97
CA LEU A 397 12.16 19.45 -15.70
C LEU A 397 11.10 19.64 -16.80
N GLU A 398 11.35 19.12 -18.02
CA GLU A 398 10.41 19.14 -19.13
C GLU A 398 9.56 17.86 -19.22
N GLU A 399 9.90 16.83 -18.44
CA GLU A 399 9.25 15.53 -18.39
C GLU A 399 9.04 14.86 -19.77
N LYS A 400 10.03 15.01 -20.64
CA LYS A 400 10.03 14.38 -21.97
C LYS A 400 10.59 12.96 -21.97
N SER A 401 11.47 12.65 -21.01
CA SER A 401 12.16 11.36 -20.90
C SER A 401 11.76 10.55 -19.67
N CYS A 402 11.20 11.18 -18.66
CA CYS A 402 10.76 10.56 -17.43
C CYS A 402 9.84 11.52 -16.67
N LEU A 403 9.09 11.01 -15.70
CA LEU A 403 8.37 11.81 -14.72
C LEU A 403 9.36 12.44 -13.73
N LEU A 404 9.03 13.60 -13.18
CA LEU A 404 9.82 14.20 -12.10
C LEU A 404 9.88 13.28 -10.88
N PRO A 405 10.99 13.34 -10.13
CA PRO A 405 11.14 12.56 -8.90
C PRO A 405 10.02 12.85 -7.90
N GLN A 406 9.46 11.80 -7.31
CA GLN A 406 8.45 11.84 -6.26
C GLN A 406 8.77 10.77 -5.22
N LEU A 407 8.24 10.90 -4.02
CA LEU A 407 8.27 9.87 -2.97
C LEU A 407 9.69 9.36 -2.65
N GLY A 408 10.66 10.27 -2.70
CA GLY A 408 12.04 9.96 -2.39
C GLY A 408 12.81 9.19 -3.46
N SER A 409 12.37 9.18 -4.72
CA SER A 409 13.02 8.38 -5.77
C SER A 409 14.41 8.89 -6.21
N GLY A 410 14.74 10.17 -5.93
CA GLY A 410 16.04 10.72 -6.33
C GLY A 410 16.13 11.13 -7.79
N ALA A 411 17.36 11.39 -8.28
CA ALA A 411 17.58 12.10 -9.52
C ALA A 411 17.69 11.24 -10.79
N THR A 412 17.91 9.94 -10.68
CA THR A 412 18.17 9.03 -11.82
C THR A 412 17.10 7.95 -11.90
N THR A 413 16.98 7.29 -13.04
CA THR A 413 15.99 6.21 -13.25
C THR A 413 16.28 4.93 -12.46
N ASP A 414 17.47 4.78 -11.90
CA ASP A 414 17.81 3.66 -11.01
C ASP A 414 17.29 3.92 -9.59
N ASN A 415 16.00 3.67 -9.39
CA ASN A 415 15.31 3.94 -8.13
C ASN A 415 14.04 3.06 -8.00
N PHE A 416 13.48 3.00 -6.79
CA PHE A 416 12.28 2.22 -6.47
C PHE A 416 10.98 2.76 -7.13
N GLY A 417 10.97 4.02 -7.55
CA GLY A 417 9.85 4.64 -8.25
C GLY A 417 9.82 4.32 -9.74
N SER A 418 10.83 3.64 -10.30
CA SER A 418 10.93 3.27 -11.70
C SER A 418 10.74 1.78 -11.90
N GLY A 419 10.04 1.39 -12.97
CA GLY A 419 9.80 0.00 -13.31
C GLY A 419 8.40 -0.22 -13.90
N PHE A 420 8.22 -1.35 -14.56
CA PHE A 420 6.94 -1.76 -15.14
C PHE A 420 6.93 -3.27 -15.39
N PHE A 421 5.74 -3.82 -15.57
CA PHE A 421 5.55 -5.17 -16.08
C PHE A 421 5.54 -5.12 -17.61
N SER A 422 6.44 -5.85 -18.25
CA SER A 422 6.33 -6.12 -19.67
C SER A 422 5.02 -6.88 -19.97
N LYS A 423 4.57 -6.86 -21.22
CA LYS A 423 3.46 -7.70 -21.65
C LYS A 423 3.67 -9.17 -21.24
N ALA A 424 4.90 -9.68 -21.39
CA ALA A 424 5.25 -11.06 -21.02
C ALA A 424 5.14 -11.28 -19.50
N ASP A 425 5.62 -10.34 -18.68
CA ASP A 425 5.52 -10.44 -17.22
C ASP A 425 4.07 -10.46 -16.75
N TYR A 426 3.23 -9.60 -17.34
CA TYR A 426 1.82 -9.54 -16.98
C TYR A 426 1.09 -10.85 -17.36
N VAL A 427 1.35 -11.39 -18.57
CA VAL A 427 0.81 -12.68 -19.01
C VAL A 427 1.25 -13.82 -18.08
N ASP A 428 2.49 -13.80 -17.61
CA ASP A 428 2.99 -14.79 -16.64
C ASP A 428 2.28 -14.66 -15.27
N ILE A 429 2.07 -13.43 -14.76
CA ILE A 429 1.29 -13.16 -13.53
C ILE A 429 -0.12 -13.74 -13.67
N LEU A 430 -0.79 -13.51 -14.81
CA LEU A 430 -2.12 -14.04 -15.08
C LEU A 430 -2.18 -15.57 -15.03
N LYS A 431 -1.23 -16.25 -15.68
CA LYS A 431 -1.12 -17.71 -15.67
C LYS A 431 -0.84 -18.25 -14.27
N TYR A 432 0.04 -17.57 -13.54
CA TYR A 432 0.41 -17.94 -12.18
C TYR A 432 -0.77 -17.82 -11.20
N ALA A 433 -1.52 -16.72 -11.31
CA ALA A 433 -2.73 -16.50 -10.54
C ALA A 433 -3.82 -17.53 -10.84
N LYS A 434 -4.07 -17.84 -12.13
CA LYS A 434 -5.02 -18.88 -12.57
C LYS A 434 -4.75 -20.22 -11.92
N ALA A 435 -3.49 -20.66 -11.90
CA ALA A 435 -3.08 -21.91 -11.26
C ALA A 435 -3.38 -21.96 -9.75
N ARG A 436 -3.73 -20.81 -9.12
CA ARG A 436 -4.06 -20.63 -7.71
C ARG A 436 -5.51 -20.26 -7.44
N ASN A 437 -6.36 -20.36 -8.47
CA ASN A 437 -7.77 -19.93 -8.43
C ASN A 437 -7.94 -18.45 -8.06
N ILE A 438 -7.03 -17.59 -8.50
CA ILE A 438 -7.04 -16.15 -8.27
C ILE A 438 -7.32 -15.43 -9.58
N GLU A 439 -8.32 -14.54 -9.58
CA GLU A 439 -8.57 -13.59 -10.65
C GLU A 439 -7.69 -12.35 -10.46
N VAL A 440 -7.03 -11.90 -11.52
CA VAL A 440 -6.31 -10.62 -11.54
C VAL A 440 -7.23 -9.56 -12.12
N ILE A 441 -7.43 -8.47 -11.38
CA ILE A 441 -8.25 -7.33 -11.75
C ILE A 441 -7.33 -6.15 -12.03
N PRO A 442 -7.17 -5.76 -13.31
CA PRO A 442 -6.39 -4.57 -13.66
C PRO A 442 -7.17 -3.30 -13.37
N GLU A 443 -6.53 -2.35 -12.71
CA GLU A 443 -7.01 -0.99 -12.56
C GLU A 443 -6.15 -0.03 -13.38
N ILE A 444 -6.82 0.78 -14.17
CA ILE A 444 -6.24 1.94 -14.86
C ILE A 444 -7.05 3.14 -14.39
N ASP A 445 -6.48 3.92 -13.49
CA ASP A 445 -7.21 4.99 -12.84
C ASP A 445 -7.49 6.18 -13.77
N MET A 446 -8.71 6.68 -13.68
CA MET A 446 -9.22 7.79 -14.49
C MET A 446 -10.56 8.33 -13.91
N PRO A 447 -10.90 9.62 -14.11
CA PRO A 447 -10.13 10.62 -14.83
C PRO A 447 -9.00 11.25 -14.02
N ALA A 448 -9.01 11.16 -12.67
CA ALA A 448 -7.94 11.62 -11.78
C ALA A 448 -6.84 10.58 -11.64
N HIS A 449 -5.81 10.88 -10.82
CA HIS A 449 -4.69 9.97 -10.58
C HIS A 449 -4.04 9.45 -11.88
N ALA A 450 -4.00 10.29 -12.92
CA ALA A 450 -3.63 9.86 -14.26
C ALA A 450 -2.44 10.63 -14.86
N ARG A 451 -1.64 11.31 -14.00
CA ARG A 451 -0.56 12.18 -14.48
C ARG A 451 0.47 11.41 -15.28
N ALA A 452 0.85 10.20 -14.89
CA ALA A 452 1.80 9.40 -15.65
C ALA A 452 1.33 9.15 -17.09
N ALA A 453 0.04 8.90 -17.30
CA ALA A 453 -0.55 8.74 -18.62
C ALA A 453 -0.56 10.07 -19.41
N VAL A 454 -1.00 11.15 -18.77
CA VAL A 454 -1.11 12.47 -19.41
C VAL A 454 0.25 12.97 -19.85
N VAL A 455 1.26 12.92 -18.98
CA VAL A 455 2.64 13.36 -19.30
C VAL A 455 3.24 12.49 -20.40
N SER A 456 3.04 11.17 -20.36
CA SER A 456 3.52 10.27 -21.43
C SER A 456 2.90 10.59 -22.78
N MET A 457 1.61 10.91 -22.81
CA MET A 457 0.93 11.25 -24.08
C MET A 457 1.27 12.65 -24.56
N GLU A 458 1.61 13.61 -23.69
CA GLU A 458 2.17 14.90 -24.09
C GLU A 458 3.61 14.73 -24.65
N ALA A 459 4.46 13.91 -24.02
CA ALA A 459 5.77 13.58 -24.58
C ALA A 459 5.66 12.90 -25.96
N ARG A 460 4.67 12.00 -26.15
CA ARG A 460 4.33 11.41 -27.46
C ARG A 460 3.89 12.49 -28.45
N TYR A 461 3.02 13.41 -28.03
CA TYR A 461 2.54 14.52 -28.84
C TYR A 461 3.71 15.36 -29.33
N ASP A 462 4.60 15.81 -28.47
CA ASP A 462 5.76 16.64 -28.83
C ASP A 462 6.67 15.93 -29.82
N ARG A 463 7.02 14.68 -29.57
CA ARG A 463 7.87 13.88 -30.47
C ARG A 463 7.25 13.71 -31.87
N LEU A 464 5.97 13.39 -31.96
CA LEU A 464 5.29 13.17 -33.24
C LEU A 464 5.09 14.49 -34.00
N MET A 465 4.89 15.61 -33.29
CA MET A 465 4.84 16.95 -33.89
C MET A 465 6.20 17.35 -34.50
N GLU A 466 7.32 17.05 -33.82
CA GLU A 466 8.66 17.25 -34.36
C GLU A 466 8.91 16.40 -35.62
N GLU A 467 8.32 15.19 -35.69
CA GLU A 467 8.35 14.34 -36.90
C GLU A 467 7.38 14.78 -38.00
N GLY A 468 6.55 15.81 -37.78
CA GLY A 468 5.53 16.31 -38.71
C GLY A 468 4.29 15.41 -38.83
N LYS A 469 4.00 14.58 -37.84
CA LYS A 469 2.89 13.59 -37.79
C LYS A 469 1.72 14.12 -36.95
N GLU A 470 1.17 15.27 -37.28
CA GLU A 470 0.16 15.96 -36.48
C GLU A 470 -1.09 15.11 -36.17
N ALA A 471 -1.57 14.32 -37.12
CA ALA A 471 -2.75 13.46 -36.90
C ALA A 471 -2.48 12.37 -35.85
N GLU A 472 -1.30 11.71 -35.94
CA GLU A 472 -0.88 10.67 -34.98
C GLU A 472 -0.59 11.30 -33.61
N ALA A 473 -0.05 12.53 -33.56
CA ALA A 473 0.23 13.26 -32.34
C ALA A 473 -1.05 13.52 -31.53
N ASN A 474 -2.14 13.91 -32.19
CA ASN A 474 -3.42 14.19 -31.52
C ASN A 474 -4.29 12.95 -31.25
N GLU A 475 -3.92 11.76 -31.76
CA GLU A 475 -4.76 10.57 -31.69
C GLU A 475 -5.10 10.16 -30.26
N TYR A 476 -4.14 10.23 -29.35
CA TYR A 476 -4.27 9.80 -27.94
C TYR A 476 -3.94 10.90 -26.94
N ARG A 477 -4.08 12.16 -27.33
CA ARG A 477 -3.84 13.27 -26.43
C ARG A 477 -4.91 13.29 -25.32
N LEU A 478 -4.50 13.48 -24.06
CA LEU A 478 -5.37 13.31 -22.90
C LEU A 478 -5.73 14.63 -22.21
N MET A 479 -5.01 15.70 -22.54
CA MET A 479 -5.21 17.02 -21.94
C MET A 479 -5.58 18.03 -23.02
N ASP A 480 -6.63 18.84 -22.74
CA ASP A 480 -6.98 19.95 -23.60
C ASP A 480 -6.06 21.15 -23.33
N PRO A 481 -5.27 21.60 -24.32
CA PRO A 481 -4.41 22.76 -24.14
C PRO A 481 -5.19 24.09 -23.94
N GLN A 482 -6.49 24.13 -24.26
CA GLN A 482 -7.36 25.28 -24.02
C GLN A 482 -8.01 25.27 -22.64
N ASP A 483 -7.91 24.17 -21.90
CA ASP A 483 -8.40 24.11 -20.54
C ASP A 483 -7.45 24.86 -19.60
N THR A 484 -7.91 25.99 -19.08
CA THR A 484 -7.18 26.85 -18.14
C THR A 484 -7.68 26.69 -16.69
N SER A 485 -8.43 25.63 -16.40
CA SER A 485 -8.90 25.36 -15.04
C SER A 485 -7.75 25.30 -14.04
N ASN A 486 -7.90 26.04 -12.95
CA ASN A 486 -6.97 26.01 -11.85
C ASN A 486 -7.38 24.91 -10.87
N VAL A 487 -6.60 23.85 -10.80
CA VAL A 487 -6.85 22.69 -9.92
C VAL A 487 -5.63 22.35 -9.08
N THR A 488 -5.90 21.82 -7.91
CA THR A 488 -4.88 21.17 -7.07
C THR A 488 -5.43 19.84 -6.60
N THR A 489 -4.75 18.76 -6.92
CA THR A 489 -5.18 17.41 -6.53
C THR A 489 -4.80 17.11 -5.08
N VAL A 490 -5.31 16.00 -4.53
CA VAL A 490 -4.98 15.53 -3.19
C VAL A 490 -3.48 15.25 -3.00
N GLN A 491 -2.78 14.90 -4.07
CA GLN A 491 -1.33 14.69 -4.09
C GLN A 491 -0.55 15.96 -4.48
N PHE A 492 -1.21 17.12 -4.46
CA PHE A 492 -0.63 18.43 -4.80
C PHE A 492 -0.13 18.56 -6.23
N TYR A 493 -0.70 17.82 -7.18
CA TYR A 493 -0.51 17.99 -8.61
C TYR A 493 -1.52 18.99 -9.18
N ASN A 494 -1.27 19.42 -10.39
CA ASN A 494 -2.15 20.30 -11.17
C ASN A 494 -3.09 19.52 -12.10
N LYS A 495 -3.74 20.21 -13.04
CA LYS A 495 -4.64 19.60 -14.03
C LYS A 495 -4.01 18.51 -14.91
N GLN A 496 -2.68 18.39 -14.98
CA GLN A 496 -2.01 17.28 -15.67
C GLN A 496 -2.25 15.92 -15.01
N SER A 497 -2.79 15.91 -13.78
CA SER A 497 -3.26 14.70 -13.11
C SER A 497 -4.57 14.14 -13.68
N PHE A 498 -5.21 14.83 -14.62
CA PHE A 498 -6.52 14.46 -15.13
C PHE A 498 -6.52 14.11 -16.63
N ILE A 499 -7.06 12.93 -16.95
CA ILE A 499 -7.54 12.65 -18.32
C ILE A 499 -8.80 13.47 -18.55
N ASN A 500 -8.83 14.28 -19.61
CA ASN A 500 -10.03 15.05 -19.94
C ASN A 500 -11.14 14.12 -20.46
N PRO A 501 -12.26 13.95 -19.71
CA PRO A 501 -13.30 12.97 -20.03
C PRO A 501 -14.16 13.36 -21.24
N CYS A 502 -14.01 14.58 -21.76
CA CYS A 502 -14.84 15.14 -22.82
C CYS A 502 -14.17 15.10 -24.20
N MET A 503 -12.93 14.58 -24.28
CA MET A 503 -12.18 14.50 -25.53
C MET A 503 -12.33 13.15 -26.20
N GLU A 504 -12.58 13.13 -27.53
CA GLU A 504 -12.59 11.87 -28.27
C GLU A 504 -11.24 11.12 -28.26
N SER A 505 -10.12 11.84 -28.14
CA SER A 505 -8.78 11.24 -28.01
C SER A 505 -8.62 10.48 -26.71
N SER A 506 -9.21 10.97 -25.62
CA SER A 506 -9.27 10.24 -24.34
C SER A 506 -10.09 8.95 -24.47
N THR A 507 -11.24 9.01 -25.15
CA THR A 507 -12.06 7.81 -25.43
C THR A 507 -11.28 6.77 -26.24
N ARG A 508 -10.55 7.22 -27.29
CA ARG A 508 -9.71 6.32 -28.11
C ARG A 508 -8.57 5.70 -27.31
N PHE A 509 -7.93 6.48 -26.43
CA PHE A 509 -6.89 5.99 -25.54
C PHE A 509 -7.41 4.87 -24.62
N VAL A 510 -8.52 5.13 -23.94
CA VAL A 510 -9.14 4.16 -23.02
C VAL A 510 -9.53 2.89 -23.76
N ASP A 511 -10.17 2.99 -24.94
CA ASP A 511 -10.53 1.84 -25.76
C ASP A 511 -9.30 1.01 -26.17
N LYS A 512 -8.22 1.68 -26.59
CA LYS A 512 -6.94 1.03 -26.91
C LYS A 512 -6.38 0.29 -25.71
N VAL A 513 -6.32 0.90 -24.55
CA VAL A 513 -5.77 0.26 -23.33
C VAL A 513 -6.61 -0.95 -22.92
N ILE A 514 -7.94 -0.83 -22.85
CA ILE A 514 -8.82 -1.97 -22.53
C ILE A 514 -8.61 -3.12 -23.53
N SER A 515 -8.50 -2.80 -24.84
CA SER A 515 -8.32 -3.79 -25.89
C SER A 515 -7.01 -4.59 -25.73
N GLU A 516 -5.90 -3.90 -25.44
CA GLU A 516 -4.60 -4.56 -25.26
C GLU A 516 -4.55 -5.40 -23.98
N VAL A 517 -5.10 -4.88 -22.88
CA VAL A 517 -5.20 -5.65 -21.63
C VAL A 517 -6.08 -6.90 -21.82
N ALA A 518 -7.23 -6.77 -22.47
CA ALA A 518 -8.07 -7.92 -22.80
C ALA A 518 -7.35 -8.95 -23.68
N ALA A 519 -6.53 -8.48 -24.64
CA ALA A 519 -5.71 -9.37 -25.47
C ALA A 519 -4.64 -10.14 -24.67
N MET A 520 -4.02 -9.51 -23.67
CA MET A 520 -3.07 -10.16 -22.76
C MET A 520 -3.75 -11.25 -21.93
N HIS A 521 -4.95 -10.97 -21.41
CA HIS A 521 -5.78 -11.95 -20.69
C HIS A 521 -6.16 -13.14 -21.59
N GLN A 522 -6.55 -12.86 -22.83
CA GLN A 522 -6.85 -13.92 -23.81
C GLN A 522 -5.61 -14.78 -24.08
N GLU A 523 -4.43 -14.18 -24.25
CA GLU A 523 -3.15 -14.88 -24.45
C GLU A 523 -2.79 -15.78 -23.25
N ALA A 524 -3.07 -15.29 -22.03
CA ALA A 524 -2.90 -16.09 -20.82
C ALA A 524 -3.91 -17.24 -20.65
N GLY A 525 -4.97 -17.26 -21.48
CA GLY A 525 -6.08 -18.21 -21.32
C GLY A 525 -6.95 -17.91 -20.09
N THR A 526 -6.99 -16.67 -19.64
CA THR A 526 -7.82 -16.16 -18.56
C THR A 526 -8.57 -14.92 -19.06
N PRO A 527 -9.66 -15.07 -19.84
CA PRO A 527 -10.37 -13.92 -20.38
C PRO A 527 -10.66 -12.86 -19.30
N LEU A 528 -10.49 -11.60 -19.64
CA LEU A 528 -10.74 -10.49 -18.73
C LEU A 528 -12.21 -10.48 -18.33
N THR A 529 -12.49 -10.59 -17.05
CA THR A 529 -13.85 -10.65 -16.51
C THR A 529 -14.25 -9.43 -15.69
N THR A 530 -13.27 -8.65 -15.25
CA THR A 530 -13.48 -7.45 -14.45
C THR A 530 -12.53 -6.35 -14.89
N TRP A 531 -13.08 -5.17 -15.21
CA TRP A 531 -12.32 -3.94 -15.44
C TRP A 531 -12.51 -2.99 -14.28
N HIS A 532 -11.42 -2.54 -13.66
CA HIS A 532 -11.48 -1.52 -12.63
C HIS A 532 -11.12 -0.14 -13.21
N PHE A 533 -12.05 0.81 -13.03
CA PHE A 533 -12.00 2.14 -13.61
C PHE A 533 -11.16 3.11 -12.78
N GLY A 534 -10.91 2.82 -11.51
CA GLY A 534 -10.44 3.80 -10.54
C GLY A 534 -11.57 4.75 -10.15
N GLY A 535 -11.46 6.01 -10.47
CA GLY A 535 -12.55 6.98 -10.36
C GLY A 535 -12.53 7.82 -9.11
N ASP A 536 -11.56 7.60 -8.21
CA ASP A 536 -11.43 8.34 -6.97
C ASP A 536 -10.89 9.76 -7.18
N GLU A 537 -11.22 10.61 -6.24
CA GLU A 537 -10.65 11.95 -6.00
C GLU A 537 -10.59 12.91 -7.20
N ALA A 538 -11.46 12.74 -8.21
CA ALA A 538 -11.58 13.66 -9.36
C ALA A 538 -12.16 15.02 -8.92
N LYS A 539 -11.45 15.71 -8.03
CA LYS A 539 -11.88 16.99 -7.42
C LYS A 539 -10.66 17.86 -7.12
N ASN A 540 -10.91 19.17 -6.98
CA ASN A 540 -9.98 20.03 -6.26
C ASN A 540 -10.04 19.74 -4.76
N ILE A 541 -8.90 19.68 -4.10
CA ILE A 541 -8.89 19.75 -2.65
C ILE A 541 -9.28 21.15 -2.18
N LYS A 542 -10.13 21.20 -1.17
CA LYS A 542 -10.40 22.44 -0.44
C LYS A 542 -9.24 22.65 0.50
N LEU A 543 -8.28 23.42 0.05
CA LEU A 543 -7.21 23.88 0.90
C LEU A 543 -7.73 25.05 1.70
N GLY A 544 -7.41 25.09 2.98
CA GLY A 544 -7.84 26.15 3.89
C GLY A 544 -7.49 27.54 3.37
N ALA A 545 -7.63 28.54 4.17
CA ALA A 545 -7.41 29.92 3.76
C ALA A 545 -5.98 30.17 3.25
N GLY A 546 -5.53 29.55 2.21
CA GLY A 546 -4.18 29.81 1.73
C GLY A 546 -3.65 28.98 0.61
N LEU A 547 -4.27 27.92 0.21
CA LEU A 547 -3.72 27.23 -0.94
C LEU A 547 -4.28 27.73 -2.24
N GLN A 548 -3.41 27.99 -3.09
CA GLN A 548 -3.69 28.61 -4.35
C GLN A 548 -3.12 27.77 -5.45
N ASP A 549 -3.51 28.14 -6.64
CA ASP A 549 -2.91 27.63 -7.84
C ASP A 549 -1.37 27.65 -7.71
N ILE A 550 -0.79 26.46 -7.57
CA ILE A 550 0.66 26.28 -7.50
C ILE A 550 1.38 26.74 -8.77
N ASN A 551 0.63 26.87 -9.86
CA ASN A 551 1.12 27.32 -11.15
C ASN A 551 0.96 28.84 -11.32
N ALA A 552 0.34 29.54 -10.38
CA ALA A 552 0.28 30.98 -10.45
C ALA A 552 1.70 31.56 -10.46
N GLU A 553 2.00 32.41 -11.45
CA GLU A 553 3.26 33.15 -11.52
C GLU A 553 3.46 34.01 -10.28
N ASP A 554 2.35 34.42 -9.65
CA ASP A 554 2.31 35.18 -8.40
C ASP A 554 2.32 34.25 -7.19
N LYS A 555 3.51 33.76 -6.82
CA LYS A 555 3.71 32.91 -5.64
C LYS A 555 3.69 33.64 -4.28
N VAL A 556 3.43 34.93 -4.24
CA VAL A 556 3.17 35.70 -3.02
C VAL A 556 1.92 35.18 -2.30
N SER A 557 1.19 34.44 -2.98
CA SER A 557 -0.11 33.88 -2.64
C SER A 557 -0.14 32.71 -1.68
N TRP A 558 0.96 32.16 -1.27
CA TRP A 558 1.02 31.22 -0.16
C TRP A 558 0.65 31.84 1.20
N LYS A 559 0.64 33.18 1.27
CA LYS A 559 0.31 33.95 2.48
C LYS A 559 -0.98 34.72 2.23
N GLY A 560 -2.07 34.30 2.85
CA GLY A 560 -3.33 35.03 2.78
C GLY A 560 -4.57 34.17 2.55
N ASN A 561 -5.73 34.79 2.67
CA ASN A 561 -7.02 34.11 2.48
C ASN A 561 -7.25 33.79 1.02
N ILE A 562 -7.44 32.51 0.72
CA ILE A 562 -7.97 32.10 -0.59
C ILE A 562 -9.45 32.40 -0.66
N ASP A 563 -9.82 32.98 -1.79
CA ASP A 563 -11.21 33.03 -2.20
C ASP A 563 -11.54 31.71 -2.94
N LEU A 564 -12.03 30.73 -2.21
CA LEU A 564 -12.43 29.42 -2.76
C LEU A 564 -13.50 29.54 -3.86
N SER A 565 -14.20 30.68 -3.94
CA SER A 565 -15.17 30.91 -5.01
C SER A 565 -14.52 31.13 -6.39
N LYS A 566 -13.21 31.44 -6.41
CA LYS A 566 -12.42 31.61 -7.61
C LYS A 566 -11.69 30.32 -8.05
N GLN A 567 -11.76 29.27 -7.25
CA GLN A 567 -11.19 27.98 -7.61
C GLN A 567 -12.14 27.25 -8.58
N ASP A 568 -11.64 26.92 -9.75
CA ASP A 568 -12.39 26.13 -10.73
C ASP A 568 -12.66 24.73 -10.21
N LYS A 569 -13.70 24.09 -10.76
CA LYS A 569 -13.81 22.61 -10.71
C LYS A 569 -12.91 22.03 -11.81
N PRO A 570 -12.44 20.80 -11.68
CA PRO A 570 -11.75 20.12 -12.78
C PRO A 570 -12.56 20.22 -14.07
N PHE A 571 -11.89 20.50 -15.18
CA PHE A 571 -12.47 20.65 -16.53
C PHE A 571 -13.39 21.89 -16.76
N ALA A 572 -13.52 22.78 -15.79
CA ALA A 572 -14.47 23.91 -15.88
C ALA A 572 -14.17 24.86 -17.04
N GLN A 573 -12.91 24.96 -17.47
CA GLN A 573 -12.47 25.79 -18.59
C GLN A 573 -12.23 24.99 -19.88
N SER A 574 -12.47 23.68 -19.89
CA SER A 574 -12.40 22.85 -21.09
C SER A 574 -13.57 23.16 -22.04
N PRO A 575 -13.35 23.60 -23.28
CA PRO A 575 -14.41 23.87 -24.22
C PRO A 575 -15.32 22.69 -24.54
N GLN A 576 -14.74 21.47 -24.61
CA GLN A 576 -15.49 20.24 -24.84
C GLN A 576 -16.43 19.94 -23.68
N CYS A 577 -15.92 20.03 -22.43
CA CYS A 577 -16.72 19.80 -21.24
C CYS A 577 -17.80 20.86 -21.06
N GLN A 578 -17.50 22.13 -21.35
CA GLN A 578 -18.49 23.21 -21.37
C GLN A 578 -19.63 22.93 -22.36
N THR A 579 -19.32 22.33 -23.51
CA THR A 579 -20.31 21.95 -24.51
C THR A 579 -21.29 20.91 -23.98
N LEU A 580 -20.76 19.84 -23.32
CA LEU A 580 -21.61 18.78 -22.70
C LEU A 580 -22.51 19.31 -21.58
N ILE A 581 -22.06 20.32 -20.85
CA ILE A 581 -22.91 20.99 -19.85
C ILE A 581 -23.96 21.89 -20.53
N ALA A 582 -23.57 22.65 -21.56
CA ALA A 582 -24.46 23.60 -22.21
C ALA A 582 -25.58 22.94 -23.01
N ASP A 583 -25.34 21.75 -23.59
CA ASP A 583 -26.36 20.98 -24.33
C ASP A 583 -27.19 20.05 -23.41
N GLY A 584 -26.87 19.99 -22.13
CA GLY A 584 -27.59 19.22 -21.13
C GLY A 584 -27.28 17.71 -21.10
N THR A 585 -26.21 17.28 -21.79
CA THR A 585 -25.73 15.88 -21.72
C THR A 585 -25.26 15.53 -20.31
N VAL A 586 -24.59 16.47 -19.63
CA VAL A 586 -24.16 16.36 -18.24
C VAL A 586 -24.72 17.56 -17.46
N SER A 587 -25.20 17.33 -16.25
CA SER A 587 -25.88 18.37 -15.47
C SER A 587 -24.95 19.47 -14.98
N ASP A 588 -23.75 19.14 -14.54
CA ASP A 588 -22.70 20.08 -14.14
C ASP A 588 -21.31 19.38 -14.10
N PHE A 589 -20.26 20.15 -13.85
CA PHE A 589 -18.88 19.64 -13.82
C PHE A 589 -18.61 18.59 -12.74
N ALA A 590 -19.37 18.55 -11.64
CA ALA A 590 -19.21 17.52 -10.61
C ALA A 590 -19.69 16.14 -11.07
N HIS A 591 -20.59 16.08 -12.06
CA HIS A 591 -21.12 14.84 -12.63
C HIS A 591 -20.24 14.26 -13.73
N LEU A 592 -19.26 15.01 -14.26
CA LEU A 592 -18.39 14.54 -15.35
C LEU A 592 -17.65 13.22 -15.04
N PRO A 593 -17.07 12.99 -13.84
CA PRO A 593 -16.41 11.72 -13.56
C PRO A 593 -17.37 10.53 -13.64
N SER A 594 -18.58 10.66 -13.08
CA SER A 594 -19.58 9.57 -13.12
C SER A 594 -20.13 9.35 -14.53
N HIS A 595 -20.33 10.42 -15.31
CA HIS A 595 -20.69 10.29 -16.72
C HIS A 595 -19.60 9.56 -17.51
N PHE A 596 -18.33 9.89 -17.27
CA PHE A 596 -17.22 9.19 -17.92
C PHE A 596 -17.15 7.71 -17.53
N ALA A 597 -17.39 7.38 -16.27
CA ALA A 597 -17.49 5.99 -15.83
C ALA A 597 -18.61 5.21 -16.57
N GLU A 598 -19.77 5.85 -16.76
CA GLU A 598 -20.90 5.26 -17.52
C GLU A 598 -20.51 5.02 -18.98
N GLU A 599 -19.82 5.98 -19.64
CA GLU A 599 -19.35 5.82 -21.02
C GLU A 599 -18.27 4.73 -21.15
N VAL A 600 -17.29 4.69 -20.23
CA VAL A 600 -16.27 3.62 -20.22
C VAL A 600 -16.91 2.25 -19.98
N SER A 601 -17.98 2.16 -19.15
CA SER A 601 -18.69 0.90 -18.93
C SER A 601 -19.30 0.33 -20.22
N LYS A 602 -19.72 1.19 -21.17
CA LYS A 602 -20.20 0.76 -22.49
C LYS A 602 -19.08 0.10 -23.30
N MET A 603 -17.89 0.72 -23.31
CA MET A 603 -16.72 0.15 -24.01
C MET A 603 -16.32 -1.22 -23.41
N VAL A 604 -16.36 -1.33 -22.07
CA VAL A 604 -16.10 -2.59 -21.33
C VAL A 604 -17.11 -3.66 -21.74
N ALA A 605 -18.42 -3.33 -21.74
CA ALA A 605 -19.47 -4.26 -22.12
C ALA A 605 -19.39 -4.67 -23.62
N GLU A 606 -19.05 -3.75 -24.53
CA GLU A 606 -18.85 -4.04 -25.96
C GLU A 606 -17.73 -5.06 -26.22
N LYS A 607 -16.73 -5.13 -25.33
CA LYS A 607 -15.67 -6.13 -25.39
C LYS A 607 -16.04 -7.46 -24.72
N GLY A 608 -17.29 -7.59 -24.23
CA GLY A 608 -17.77 -8.81 -23.56
C GLY A 608 -17.22 -9.01 -22.14
N ILE A 609 -16.76 -7.94 -21.49
CA ILE A 609 -16.31 -7.97 -20.11
C ILE A 609 -17.54 -7.77 -19.20
N PRO A 610 -17.91 -8.75 -18.35
CA PRO A 610 -19.19 -8.72 -17.65
C PRO A 610 -19.23 -7.79 -16.43
N ASN A 611 -18.08 -7.44 -15.85
CA ASN A 611 -18.06 -6.68 -14.60
C ASN A 611 -17.30 -5.37 -14.77
N PHE A 612 -17.92 -4.29 -14.36
CA PHE A 612 -17.31 -2.98 -14.16
C PHE A 612 -17.12 -2.72 -12.66
N GLN A 613 -15.96 -2.30 -12.26
CA GLN A 613 -15.62 -2.04 -10.86
C GLN A 613 -15.00 -0.66 -10.74
N ALA A 614 -15.26 0.07 -9.65
CA ALA A 614 -14.69 1.39 -9.41
C ALA A 614 -14.65 1.71 -7.91
N TRP A 615 -13.83 2.68 -7.53
CA TRP A 615 -13.94 3.37 -6.25
C TRP A 615 -15.24 4.17 -6.20
N GLN A 616 -15.84 4.30 -5.03
CA GLN A 616 -17.17 4.90 -4.86
C GLN A 616 -17.29 6.32 -5.43
N ASP A 617 -16.20 7.10 -5.43
CA ASP A 617 -16.21 8.48 -5.93
C ASP A 617 -16.57 8.56 -7.42
N GLY A 618 -16.06 7.64 -8.22
CA GLY A 618 -16.34 7.57 -9.65
C GLY A 618 -17.81 7.26 -9.98
N LEU A 619 -18.53 6.65 -9.04
CA LEU A 619 -19.94 6.25 -9.22
C LEU A 619 -20.91 7.18 -8.48
N LYS A 620 -20.41 8.21 -7.79
CA LYS A 620 -21.15 8.99 -6.79
C LYS A 620 -22.41 9.64 -7.33
N TYR A 621 -22.36 10.16 -8.55
CA TYR A 621 -23.45 10.89 -9.18
C TYR A 621 -24.29 10.07 -10.16
N SER A 622 -24.00 8.77 -10.30
CA SER A 622 -24.83 7.85 -11.07
C SER A 622 -26.10 7.48 -10.28
N GLU A 623 -27.21 7.22 -11.01
CA GLU A 623 -28.49 6.89 -10.40
C GLU A 623 -28.50 5.51 -9.70
N GLY A 624 -27.53 4.64 -10.01
CA GLY A 624 -27.35 3.31 -9.46
C GLY A 624 -26.78 2.35 -10.49
N GLU A 625 -26.66 1.08 -10.14
CA GLU A 625 -26.10 0.03 -10.99
C GLU A 625 -26.61 0.05 -12.44
N LYS A 626 -27.90 0.36 -12.64
CA LYS A 626 -28.55 0.35 -13.97
C LYS A 626 -28.07 1.45 -14.93
N ALA A 627 -27.32 2.42 -14.45
CA ALA A 627 -26.72 3.43 -15.31
C ALA A 627 -25.54 2.86 -16.13
N PHE A 628 -25.02 1.70 -15.72
CA PHE A 628 -23.86 1.05 -16.33
C PHE A 628 -24.28 -0.04 -17.31
N ALA A 629 -23.48 -0.23 -18.37
CA ALA A 629 -23.80 -1.15 -19.46
C ALA A 629 -23.37 -2.60 -19.22
N THR A 630 -22.52 -2.86 -18.24
CA THR A 630 -22.06 -4.20 -17.89
C THR A 630 -23.12 -5.00 -17.13
N GLU A 631 -22.95 -6.33 -17.07
CA GLU A 631 -23.88 -7.22 -16.36
C GLU A 631 -23.94 -6.91 -14.86
N ASN A 632 -22.77 -6.62 -14.25
CA ASN A 632 -22.63 -6.26 -12.85
C ASN A 632 -21.76 -5.01 -12.69
N THR A 633 -22.12 -4.17 -11.73
CA THR A 633 -21.31 -3.01 -11.34
C THR A 633 -20.93 -3.13 -9.88
N ARG A 634 -19.63 -3.11 -9.61
CA ARG A 634 -19.06 -3.27 -8.28
C ARG A 634 -18.48 -1.97 -7.76
N VAL A 635 -18.66 -1.72 -6.48
CA VAL A 635 -18.14 -0.53 -5.82
C VAL A 635 -17.18 -0.92 -4.70
N ASN A 636 -15.96 -0.43 -4.75
CA ASN A 636 -15.03 -0.44 -3.62
C ASN A 636 -15.40 0.71 -2.68
N PHE A 637 -15.91 0.37 -1.52
CA PHE A 637 -16.36 1.33 -0.53
C PHE A 637 -15.25 1.63 0.47
N TRP A 638 -14.82 2.91 0.56
CA TRP A 638 -13.67 3.35 1.36
C TRP A 638 -13.93 4.55 2.29
N ASP A 639 -15.19 4.86 2.61
CA ASP A 639 -15.49 5.89 3.63
C ASP A 639 -14.98 5.47 5.01
N VAL A 640 -14.38 6.43 5.70
CA VAL A 640 -13.95 6.31 7.10
C VAL A 640 -15.16 6.21 8.01
N LEU A 641 -15.12 5.31 8.99
CA LEU A 641 -16.26 5.01 9.85
C LEU A 641 -16.82 6.25 10.58
N TYR A 642 -15.95 7.01 11.25
CA TYR A 642 -16.37 8.18 12.03
C TYR A 642 -16.66 9.42 11.16
N TRP A 643 -16.44 9.37 9.85
CA TRP A 643 -16.87 10.38 8.87
C TRP A 643 -18.19 10.02 8.15
N GLY A 644 -18.93 9.03 8.69
CA GLY A 644 -20.20 8.61 8.14
C GLY A 644 -20.22 7.23 7.48
N GLY A 645 -19.06 6.58 7.37
CA GLY A 645 -18.92 5.25 6.76
C GLY A 645 -19.73 4.16 7.45
N THR A 646 -20.11 4.36 8.72
CA THR A 646 -20.99 3.42 9.44
C THR A 646 -22.41 3.30 8.85
N SER A 647 -22.88 4.28 8.08
CA SER A 647 -24.22 4.28 7.47
C SER A 647 -24.17 4.36 5.95
N SER A 648 -23.25 5.13 5.36
CA SER A 648 -23.22 5.39 3.91
C SER A 648 -23.00 4.14 3.05
N VAL A 649 -22.32 3.11 3.56
CA VAL A 649 -22.13 1.83 2.85
C VAL A 649 -23.42 1.17 2.39
N TYR A 650 -24.48 1.28 3.19
CA TYR A 650 -25.76 0.64 2.89
C TYR A 650 -26.53 1.35 1.78
N GLU A 651 -26.25 2.63 1.52
CA GLU A 651 -26.82 3.35 0.39
C GLU A 651 -26.34 2.77 -0.95
N TRP A 652 -25.08 2.34 -1.03
CA TRP A 652 -24.55 1.70 -2.23
C TRP A 652 -25.23 0.36 -2.51
N SER A 653 -25.39 -0.47 -1.51
CA SER A 653 -26.11 -1.75 -1.67
C SER A 653 -27.58 -1.53 -2.05
N LYS A 654 -28.23 -0.46 -1.54
CA LYS A 654 -29.60 -0.09 -1.88
C LYS A 654 -29.74 0.35 -3.33
N LYS A 655 -28.73 1.05 -3.89
CA LYS A 655 -28.66 1.44 -5.31
C LYS A 655 -28.39 0.27 -6.27
N GLY A 656 -28.18 -0.95 -5.76
CA GLY A 656 -28.03 -2.18 -6.55
C GLY A 656 -26.59 -2.62 -6.78
N TYR A 657 -25.59 -1.84 -6.36
CA TYR A 657 -24.18 -2.19 -6.55
C TYR A 657 -23.75 -3.40 -5.72
N ASP A 658 -22.89 -4.21 -6.28
CA ASP A 658 -22.11 -5.22 -5.57
C ASP A 658 -21.06 -4.53 -4.71
N VAL A 659 -21.31 -4.41 -3.41
CA VAL A 659 -20.42 -3.68 -2.49
C VAL A 659 -19.23 -4.55 -2.08
N ILE A 660 -18.02 -4.05 -2.30
CA ILE A 660 -16.76 -4.58 -1.80
C ILE A 660 -16.28 -3.64 -0.69
N VAL A 661 -16.26 -4.13 0.54
CA VAL A 661 -15.83 -3.35 1.69
C VAL A 661 -14.31 -3.19 1.64
N SER A 662 -13.87 -1.95 1.51
CA SER A 662 -12.45 -1.53 1.43
C SER A 662 -12.16 -0.46 2.49
N ASN A 663 -12.68 -0.66 3.71
CA ASN A 663 -12.70 0.36 4.76
C ASN A 663 -11.29 0.69 5.26
N PRO A 664 -10.85 1.96 5.21
CA PRO A 664 -9.48 2.34 5.54
C PRO A 664 -9.15 2.28 7.03
N ASP A 665 -10.15 2.30 7.92
CA ASP A 665 -9.90 2.15 9.36
C ASP A 665 -9.35 0.76 9.72
N TYR A 666 -9.69 -0.27 8.91
CA TYR A 666 -9.41 -1.67 9.24
C TYR A 666 -8.56 -2.43 8.23
N VAL A 667 -8.75 -2.18 6.93
CA VAL A 667 -8.14 -3.03 5.89
C VAL A 667 -7.18 -2.29 4.94
N TYR A 668 -6.83 -1.03 5.24
CA TYR A 668 -5.72 -0.36 4.56
C TYR A 668 -4.41 -0.72 5.25
N MET A 669 -3.54 -1.41 4.50
CA MET A 669 -2.25 -1.91 4.97
C MET A 669 -1.12 -0.89 4.82
N ASP A 670 -1.38 0.28 4.24
CA ASP A 670 -0.52 1.46 4.27
C ASP A 670 -0.64 2.25 5.59
N MET A 671 -1.66 1.98 6.42
CA MET A 671 -1.71 2.54 7.78
C MET A 671 -0.65 1.88 8.67
N PRO A 672 -0.01 2.61 9.59
CA PRO A 672 1.02 2.06 10.47
C PRO A 672 0.51 0.92 11.33
N TYR A 673 1.39 -0.01 11.71
CA TYR A 673 1.03 -1.10 12.63
C TYR A 673 0.78 -0.61 14.06
N GLU A 674 1.53 0.39 14.50
CA GLU A 674 1.48 0.93 15.85
C GLU A 674 1.57 2.45 15.84
N VAL A 675 1.12 3.09 16.91
CA VAL A 675 1.33 4.52 17.16
C VAL A 675 2.77 4.71 17.65
N ASP A 676 3.72 4.49 16.75
CA ASP A 676 5.15 4.57 16.99
C ASP A 676 5.78 5.33 15.82
N PRO A 677 6.54 6.43 16.03
CA PRO A 677 7.12 7.23 14.95
C PRO A 677 8.06 6.44 14.03
N LYS A 678 8.55 5.29 14.48
CA LYS A 678 9.41 4.38 13.72
C LYS A 678 8.66 3.40 12.82
N GLU A 679 7.33 3.38 12.89
CA GLU A 679 6.52 2.68 11.90
C GLU A 679 6.41 3.52 10.63
N ARG A 680 5.95 2.91 9.57
CA ARG A 680 5.77 3.48 8.23
C ARG A 680 4.29 3.61 7.92
N GLY A 681 3.90 4.60 7.12
CA GLY A 681 2.56 4.70 6.57
C GLY A 681 1.86 6.03 6.84
N TYR A 682 0.74 6.24 6.14
CA TYR A 682 -0.13 7.39 6.36
C TYR A 682 -1.10 7.14 7.51
N TYR A 683 -1.68 8.23 8.04
CA TYR A 683 -2.55 8.19 9.23
C TYR A 683 -3.78 9.11 9.07
N TRP A 684 -4.23 9.26 7.82
CA TRP A 684 -5.36 10.14 7.52
C TRP A 684 -6.70 9.53 7.97
N ALA A 685 -6.88 8.22 7.87
CA ALA A 685 -8.09 7.50 8.25
C ALA A 685 -8.04 7.01 9.70
N THR A 686 -6.93 6.42 10.11
CA THR A 686 -6.74 5.88 11.45
C THR A 686 -5.29 6.05 11.89
N ARG A 687 -5.05 6.11 13.18
CA ARG A 687 -3.70 6.31 13.71
C ARG A 687 -2.80 5.10 13.54
N ALA A 688 -3.38 3.90 13.62
CA ALA A 688 -2.70 2.64 13.39
C ALA A 688 -3.70 1.52 13.11
N THR A 689 -3.27 0.51 12.37
CA THR A 689 -4.02 -0.73 12.13
C THR A 689 -3.09 -1.91 12.24
N ASP A 690 -3.12 -2.60 13.37
CA ASP A 690 -2.40 -3.83 13.57
C ASP A 690 -3.25 -5.07 13.24
N THR A 691 -2.66 -6.24 13.36
CA THR A 691 -3.33 -7.52 13.11
C THR A 691 -4.54 -7.74 14.02
N ARG A 692 -4.51 -7.26 15.30
CA ARG A 692 -5.63 -7.39 16.25
C ARG A 692 -6.81 -6.52 15.84
N LYS A 693 -6.56 -5.29 15.45
CA LYS A 693 -7.60 -4.38 14.96
C LYS A 693 -8.25 -4.93 13.70
N MET A 694 -7.46 -5.33 12.70
CA MET A 694 -7.96 -5.90 11.45
C MET A 694 -8.78 -7.19 11.71
N PHE A 695 -8.35 -8.05 12.62
CA PHE A 695 -9.10 -9.24 13.03
C PHE A 695 -10.47 -8.90 13.65
N GLY A 696 -10.55 -7.84 14.44
CA GLY A 696 -11.76 -7.39 15.13
C GLY A 696 -12.79 -6.69 14.24
N PHE A 697 -12.57 -6.63 12.93
CA PHE A 697 -13.47 -5.98 11.99
C PHE A 697 -14.77 -6.76 11.78
N ALA A 698 -15.93 -6.07 11.87
CA ALA A 698 -17.25 -6.59 11.54
C ALA A 698 -17.72 -5.95 10.20
N PRO A 699 -17.37 -6.52 9.03
CA PRO A 699 -17.54 -5.87 7.74
C PRO A 699 -19.01 -5.72 7.31
N GLU A 700 -19.92 -6.60 7.74
CA GLU A 700 -21.34 -6.52 7.39
C GLU A 700 -22.16 -5.69 8.37
N ASN A 701 -21.63 -5.44 9.59
CA ASN A 701 -22.24 -4.56 10.58
C ASN A 701 -21.30 -3.40 10.89
N MET A 702 -21.17 -2.47 9.95
CA MET A 702 -20.26 -1.33 10.07
C MET A 702 -20.47 -0.50 11.34
N PRO A 703 -21.72 -0.24 11.81
CA PRO A 703 -21.97 0.44 13.09
C PRO A 703 -21.34 -0.25 14.29
N GLN A 704 -21.30 -1.60 14.32
CA GLN A 704 -20.74 -2.36 15.45
C GLN A 704 -19.31 -1.97 15.78
N ASN A 705 -18.52 -1.59 14.77
CA ASN A 705 -17.12 -1.26 14.93
C ASN A 705 -16.91 0.00 15.81
N ALA A 706 -17.91 0.86 15.98
CA ALA A 706 -17.86 2.00 16.90
C ALA A 706 -17.73 1.59 18.38
N GLU A 707 -18.12 0.35 18.73
CA GLU A 707 -17.97 -0.13 20.11
C GLU A 707 -16.54 -0.64 20.40
N THR A 708 -15.80 -1.06 19.38
CA THR A 708 -14.48 -1.73 19.52
C THR A 708 -13.33 -0.92 18.96
N SER A 709 -13.59 0.26 18.36
CA SER A 709 -12.59 1.12 17.74
C SER A 709 -12.69 2.56 18.23
N VAL A 710 -11.74 3.37 17.81
CA VAL A 710 -11.64 4.80 18.06
C VAL A 710 -11.40 5.54 16.74
N ASP A 711 -11.62 6.85 16.72
CA ASP A 711 -11.22 7.71 15.62
C ASP A 711 -9.68 7.87 15.56
N ARG A 712 -9.18 8.62 14.58
CA ARG A 712 -7.73 8.82 14.41
C ARG A 712 -7.04 9.57 15.56
N ASP A 713 -7.81 10.24 16.43
CA ASP A 713 -7.32 10.93 17.63
C ASP A 713 -7.50 10.12 18.92
N GLY A 714 -7.93 8.87 18.79
CA GLY A 714 -8.13 7.99 19.96
C GLY A 714 -9.43 8.23 20.72
N ASN A 715 -10.40 8.97 20.14
CA ASN A 715 -11.69 9.22 20.76
C ASN A 715 -12.75 8.23 20.30
N GLY A 716 -13.69 7.92 21.18
CA GLY A 716 -14.88 7.14 20.82
C GLY A 716 -15.79 7.91 19.84
N PHE A 717 -16.46 7.17 18.99
CA PHE A 717 -17.49 7.68 18.09
C PHE A 717 -18.75 6.84 18.14
N THR A 718 -19.82 7.26 17.47
CA THR A 718 -21.09 6.54 17.37
C THR A 718 -21.30 6.02 15.97
N GLY A 719 -21.78 4.77 15.86
CA GLY A 719 -22.22 4.16 14.62
C GLY A 719 -23.68 3.75 14.71
N LYS A 720 -24.51 4.09 13.69
CA LYS A 720 -25.91 3.73 13.64
C LYS A 720 -26.31 3.35 12.23
N GLY A 721 -26.96 2.22 12.10
CA GLY A 721 -27.56 1.83 10.83
C GLY A 721 -28.88 2.53 10.60
N GLU A 722 -29.06 3.18 9.43
CA GLU A 722 -30.27 3.94 9.11
C GLU A 722 -31.07 3.34 7.93
N ILE A 723 -30.42 2.46 7.14
CA ILE A 723 -30.95 1.93 5.89
C ILE A 723 -30.90 0.41 5.94
N GLU A 724 -31.93 -0.26 5.42
CA GLU A 724 -31.90 -1.71 5.30
C GLU A 724 -30.77 -2.19 4.39
N ALA A 725 -29.99 -3.15 4.89
CA ALA A 725 -28.86 -3.71 4.21
C ALA A 725 -29.28 -4.83 3.24
N LYS A 726 -28.56 -4.91 2.10
CA LYS A 726 -28.42 -6.13 1.33
C LYS A 726 -27.05 -6.76 1.63
N PRO A 727 -26.87 -8.08 1.45
CA PRO A 727 -25.57 -8.69 1.62
C PRO A 727 -24.48 -8.00 0.78
N PHE A 728 -23.30 -7.82 1.34
CA PHE A 728 -22.16 -7.29 0.60
C PHE A 728 -21.51 -8.39 -0.24
N TYR A 729 -20.92 -8.00 -1.37
CA TYR A 729 -20.27 -8.93 -2.30
C TYR A 729 -18.90 -9.39 -1.80
N GLY A 730 -18.19 -8.54 -1.07
CA GLY A 730 -16.87 -8.90 -0.64
C GLY A 730 -16.14 -7.98 0.33
N LEU A 731 -14.95 -8.41 0.64
CA LEU A 731 -13.95 -7.68 1.43
C LEU A 731 -12.63 -7.62 0.66
N SER A 732 -11.98 -6.47 0.65
CA SER A 732 -10.67 -6.28 0.05
C SER A 732 -9.74 -5.53 1.00
N ALA A 733 -8.53 -6.03 1.17
CA ALA A 733 -7.45 -5.31 1.86
C ALA A 733 -6.61 -4.55 0.83
N GLN A 734 -6.22 -3.32 1.14
CA GLN A 734 -5.48 -2.44 0.23
C GLN A 734 -4.10 -2.12 0.77
N LEU A 735 -3.10 -2.13 -0.10
CA LEU A 735 -1.80 -1.53 0.16
C LEU A 735 -1.54 -0.41 -0.85
N TRP A 736 -1.61 0.83 -0.38
CA TRP A 736 -1.11 2.00 -1.09
C TRP A 736 0.38 2.15 -0.84
N SER A 737 1.16 2.56 -1.83
CA SER A 737 2.61 2.41 -1.76
C SER A 737 3.42 3.71 -1.67
N GLU A 738 2.80 4.85 -1.33
CA GLU A 738 3.50 6.15 -1.26
C GLU A 738 4.69 6.13 -0.30
N THR A 739 4.55 5.48 0.85
CA THR A 739 5.63 5.34 1.83
C THR A 739 6.33 3.98 1.79
N VAL A 740 5.92 3.08 0.88
CA VAL A 740 6.40 1.70 0.75
C VAL A 740 7.25 1.59 -0.52
N ARG A 741 8.56 1.68 -0.37
CA ARG A 741 9.49 1.99 -1.47
C ARG A 741 10.14 0.77 -2.12
N ASN A 742 10.18 -0.37 -1.45
CA ASN A 742 10.79 -1.60 -1.94
C ASN A 742 10.02 -2.85 -1.51
N ASP A 743 10.40 -4.00 -2.03
CA ASP A 743 9.71 -5.27 -1.80
C ASP A 743 9.78 -5.74 -0.34
N GLU A 744 10.89 -5.49 0.37
CA GLU A 744 11.02 -5.82 1.80
C GLU A 744 10.01 -5.00 2.64
N GLN A 745 9.90 -3.70 2.37
CA GLN A 745 8.93 -2.83 3.03
C GLN A 745 7.49 -3.22 2.67
N TYR A 746 7.24 -3.62 1.42
CA TYR A 746 5.97 -4.13 0.96
C TYR A 746 5.54 -5.37 1.76
N GLU A 747 6.40 -6.37 1.85
CA GLU A 747 6.13 -7.60 2.59
C GLU A 747 5.95 -7.34 4.09
N TYR A 748 6.76 -6.45 4.67
CA TYR A 748 6.60 -5.99 6.05
C TYR A 748 5.22 -5.37 6.30
N MET A 749 4.73 -4.53 5.39
CA MET A 749 3.43 -3.86 5.54
C MET A 749 2.26 -4.82 5.32
N VAL A 750 2.37 -5.78 4.43
CA VAL A 750 1.30 -6.75 4.13
C VAL A 750 1.24 -7.86 5.16
N PHE A 751 2.38 -8.44 5.53
CA PHE A 751 2.43 -9.64 6.37
C PHE A 751 2.86 -9.35 7.81
N PRO A 752 2.20 -9.94 8.83
CA PRO A 752 1.16 -10.99 8.74
C PRO A 752 -0.29 -10.47 8.74
N ARG A 753 -0.54 -9.15 8.78
CA ARG A 753 -1.91 -8.63 9.02
C ARG A 753 -2.92 -8.97 7.93
N VAL A 754 -2.48 -9.20 6.69
CA VAL A 754 -3.36 -9.67 5.61
C VAL A 754 -4.03 -11.02 5.93
N LEU A 755 -3.43 -11.85 6.81
CA LEU A 755 -4.03 -13.09 7.29
C LEU A 755 -5.30 -12.82 8.12
N ALA A 756 -5.35 -11.69 8.83
CA ALA A 756 -6.57 -11.26 9.53
C ALA A 756 -7.65 -10.80 8.55
N ALA A 757 -7.28 -10.12 7.47
CA ALA A 757 -8.22 -9.81 6.38
C ALA A 757 -8.76 -11.08 5.72
N ALA A 758 -7.90 -12.07 5.44
CA ALA A 758 -8.30 -13.36 4.90
C ALA A 758 -9.28 -14.10 5.84
N GLU A 759 -9.03 -14.05 7.15
CA GLU A 759 -9.93 -14.60 8.16
C GLU A 759 -11.31 -13.95 8.09
N ARG A 760 -11.39 -12.61 8.08
CA ARG A 760 -12.66 -11.88 7.99
C ARG A 760 -13.39 -12.05 6.65
N ALA A 761 -12.64 -12.20 5.56
CA ALA A 761 -13.19 -12.43 4.24
C ALA A 761 -13.74 -13.86 4.05
N TRP A 762 -13.19 -14.83 4.77
CA TRP A 762 -13.59 -16.23 4.68
C TRP A 762 -14.62 -16.64 5.71
N HIS A 763 -14.43 -16.22 6.97
CA HIS A 763 -15.19 -16.66 8.15
C HIS A 763 -15.97 -15.51 8.79
N ARG A 764 -17.22 -15.75 9.16
CA ARG A 764 -18.01 -14.87 10.02
C ARG A 764 -17.89 -15.37 11.46
N ALA A 765 -17.42 -14.51 12.35
CA ALA A 765 -17.25 -14.88 13.75
C ALA A 765 -18.56 -14.78 14.56
N ASP A 766 -18.66 -15.59 15.62
CA ASP A 766 -19.85 -15.61 16.49
C ASP A 766 -20.08 -14.32 17.28
N TRP A 767 -19.02 -13.49 17.49
CA TRP A 767 -19.13 -12.19 18.14
C TRP A 767 -19.60 -11.07 17.20
N GLU A 768 -19.72 -11.31 15.89
CA GLU A 768 -20.29 -10.35 14.94
C GLU A 768 -21.82 -10.38 15.05
N ASN A 769 -22.39 -9.26 15.51
CA ASN A 769 -23.85 -9.11 15.57
C ASN A 769 -24.48 -8.98 14.19
N ASP A 770 -25.70 -9.45 14.04
CA ASP A 770 -26.48 -9.13 12.85
C ASP A 770 -26.76 -7.62 12.77
N TYR A 771 -26.57 -7.06 11.57
CA TYR A 771 -26.93 -5.68 11.31
C TYR A 771 -28.45 -5.47 11.49
N LYS A 772 -28.82 -4.40 12.21
CA LYS A 772 -30.22 -4.00 12.41
C LYS A 772 -30.36 -2.48 12.32
N VAL A 773 -31.33 -2.04 11.53
CA VAL A 773 -31.67 -0.62 11.45
C VAL A 773 -32.08 -0.08 12.83
N GLY A 774 -31.60 1.10 13.18
CA GLY A 774 -31.91 1.80 14.44
C GLY A 774 -31.09 1.38 15.64
N VAL A 775 -30.27 0.33 15.54
CA VAL A 775 -29.31 -0.02 16.60
C VAL A 775 -28.11 0.92 16.55
N GLU A 776 -27.78 1.52 17.67
CA GLU A 776 -26.68 2.45 17.84
C GLU A 776 -25.57 1.81 18.69
N TYR A 777 -24.36 1.89 18.19
CA TYR A 777 -23.16 1.41 18.85
C TYR A 777 -22.24 2.57 19.23
N SER A 778 -21.60 2.45 20.38
CA SER A 778 -20.55 3.34 20.88
C SER A 778 -19.67 2.55 21.84
N GLN A 779 -18.58 3.10 22.29
CA GLN A 779 -17.70 2.44 23.27
C GLN A 779 -18.45 1.97 24.55
N ASN A 780 -19.60 2.58 24.87
CA ASN A 780 -20.41 2.31 26.06
C ASN A 780 -21.67 1.46 25.80
N SER A 781 -21.96 1.04 24.57
CA SER A 781 -23.21 0.35 24.24
C SER A 781 -23.28 -1.08 24.83
N ASN A 782 -22.12 -1.74 25.02
CA ASN A 782 -22.01 -3.12 25.55
C ASN A 782 -22.91 -4.14 24.82
N LEU A 783 -22.99 -4.03 23.50
CA LEU A 783 -23.76 -4.91 22.63
C LEU A 783 -22.90 -6.03 22.04
N VAL A 784 -21.58 -5.80 21.93
CA VAL A 784 -20.62 -6.76 21.40
C VAL A 784 -20.08 -7.66 22.51
N ASP A 785 -20.05 -8.96 22.28
CA ASP A 785 -19.35 -9.90 23.18
C ASP A 785 -17.84 -9.77 23.03
N LYS A 786 -17.27 -8.80 23.75
CA LYS A 786 -15.82 -8.53 23.75
C LYS A 786 -14.99 -9.68 24.32
N ALA A 787 -15.58 -10.51 25.19
CA ALA A 787 -14.89 -11.68 25.74
C ALA A 787 -14.74 -12.76 24.66
N ALA A 788 -15.80 -13.02 23.89
CA ALA A 788 -15.75 -13.92 22.74
C ALA A 788 -14.75 -13.41 21.67
N LEU A 789 -14.78 -12.11 21.35
CA LEU A 789 -13.81 -11.50 20.43
C LEU A 789 -12.36 -11.69 20.90
N ASN A 790 -12.07 -11.44 22.18
CA ASN A 790 -10.73 -11.61 22.73
C ASN A 790 -10.28 -13.07 22.74
N GLN A 791 -11.17 -14.00 23.04
CA GLN A 791 -10.88 -15.45 23.02
C GLN A 791 -10.57 -15.92 21.59
N ASP A 792 -11.35 -15.46 20.61
CA ASP A 792 -11.19 -15.78 19.21
C ASP A 792 -9.86 -15.20 18.66
N TYR A 793 -9.56 -13.93 18.99
CA TYR A 793 -8.27 -13.34 18.65
C TYR A 793 -7.08 -14.08 19.30
N ASN A 794 -7.20 -14.49 20.55
CA ASN A 794 -6.14 -15.25 21.24
C ASN A 794 -5.84 -16.57 20.50
N ARG A 795 -6.89 -17.27 20.05
CA ARG A 795 -6.75 -18.48 19.22
C ARG A 795 -6.02 -18.17 17.91
N PHE A 796 -6.45 -17.14 17.18
CA PHE A 796 -5.82 -16.68 15.93
C PHE A 796 -4.34 -16.28 16.13
N ALA A 797 -4.05 -15.48 17.15
CA ALA A 797 -2.70 -15.03 17.48
C ALA A 797 -1.75 -16.18 17.80
N ASN A 798 -2.26 -17.21 18.49
CA ASN A 798 -1.49 -18.43 18.78
C ASN A 798 -1.15 -19.23 17.53
N VAL A 799 -2.07 -19.34 16.56
CA VAL A 799 -1.78 -20.00 15.27
C VAL A 799 -0.72 -19.25 14.51
N LEU A 800 -0.80 -17.91 14.48
CA LEU A 800 0.24 -17.08 13.87
C LEU A 800 1.61 -17.35 14.50
N GLY A 801 1.72 -17.19 15.81
CA GLY A 801 3.00 -17.28 16.50
C GLY A 801 3.63 -18.67 16.54
N GLN A 802 2.82 -19.72 16.56
CA GLN A 802 3.31 -21.11 16.69
C GLN A 802 3.51 -21.79 15.34
N ARG A 803 2.85 -21.33 14.27
CA ARG A 803 2.85 -22.05 12.98
C ARG A 803 2.97 -21.17 11.73
N GLU A 804 2.13 -20.15 11.57
CA GLU A 804 2.03 -19.46 10.30
C GLU A 804 3.23 -18.55 10.00
N LEU A 805 3.80 -17.87 11.02
CA LEU A 805 5.01 -17.05 10.82
C LEU A 805 6.20 -17.89 10.35
N ALA A 806 6.33 -19.13 10.82
CA ALA A 806 7.36 -20.05 10.35
C ALA A 806 7.16 -20.46 8.87
N LYS A 807 5.89 -20.57 8.41
CA LYS A 807 5.58 -20.82 7.00
C LYS A 807 5.88 -19.61 6.12
N LEU A 808 5.58 -18.39 6.58
CA LEU A 808 5.96 -17.16 5.88
C LEU A 808 7.50 -17.07 5.74
N GLU A 809 8.25 -17.34 6.81
CA GLU A 809 9.71 -17.35 6.78
C GLU A 809 10.25 -18.35 5.76
N LYS A 810 9.73 -19.59 5.74
CA LYS A 810 10.10 -20.63 4.76
C LYS A 810 9.71 -20.29 3.32
N SER A 811 8.68 -19.45 3.14
CA SER A 811 8.29 -18.91 1.83
C SER A 811 9.18 -17.76 1.37
N GLY A 812 10.15 -17.32 2.18
CA GLY A 812 11.04 -16.20 1.87
C GLY A 812 10.42 -14.82 2.11
N ILE A 813 9.27 -14.72 2.78
CA ILE A 813 8.57 -13.46 3.04
C ILE A 813 9.25 -12.66 4.16
N ASP A 814 9.48 -11.38 3.92
CA ASP A 814 10.03 -10.42 4.90
C ASP A 814 8.92 -9.82 5.79
N TYR A 815 8.19 -10.72 6.45
CA TYR A 815 7.06 -10.32 7.30
C TYR A 815 7.50 -9.54 8.56
N ARG A 816 6.60 -8.70 9.09
CA ARG A 816 6.82 -7.96 10.33
C ARG A 816 6.83 -8.90 11.55
N LEU A 817 7.95 -8.95 12.24
CA LEU A 817 8.02 -9.52 13.58
C LEU A 817 7.48 -8.52 14.61
N PRO A 818 6.53 -8.91 15.49
CA PRO A 818 5.98 -8.01 16.49
C PRO A 818 7.06 -7.58 17.50
N VAL A 819 7.12 -6.27 17.77
CA VAL A 819 7.97 -5.73 18.83
C VAL A 819 7.41 -6.19 20.19
N PRO A 820 8.21 -6.78 21.08
CA PRO A 820 7.70 -7.32 22.34
C PRO A 820 7.29 -6.22 23.32
N GLY A 821 6.35 -6.57 24.21
CA GLY A 821 6.05 -5.82 25.41
C GLY A 821 6.90 -6.30 26.60
N ALA A 822 7.19 -5.39 27.52
CA ALA A 822 7.89 -5.73 28.77
C ALA A 822 7.58 -4.74 29.89
N LYS A 823 7.69 -5.25 31.13
CA LYS A 823 7.72 -4.47 32.36
C LYS A 823 8.71 -5.06 33.38
N VAL A 824 9.16 -4.26 34.30
CA VAL A 824 10.00 -4.71 35.43
C VAL A 824 9.15 -4.68 36.70
N GLU A 825 8.88 -5.84 37.28
CA GLU A 825 8.12 -6.03 38.50
C GLU A 825 9.00 -6.65 39.58
N ASP A 826 9.13 -5.98 40.72
CA ASP A 826 9.99 -6.43 41.85
C ASP A 826 11.42 -6.77 41.41
N GLY A 827 11.99 -6.02 40.45
CA GLY A 827 13.33 -6.23 39.95
C GLY A 827 13.44 -7.41 38.97
N LYS A 828 12.33 -8.01 38.55
CA LYS A 828 12.29 -9.08 37.54
C LYS A 828 11.68 -8.57 36.23
N LEU A 829 12.29 -8.93 35.12
CA LEU A 829 11.78 -8.68 33.79
C LEU A 829 10.61 -9.62 33.48
N ALA A 830 9.47 -9.05 33.10
CA ALA A 830 8.34 -9.75 32.50
C ALA A 830 8.21 -9.32 31.02
N MET A 831 8.05 -10.28 30.12
CA MET A 831 7.89 -10.01 28.67
C MET A 831 6.71 -10.80 28.10
N ASN A 832 6.05 -10.20 27.13
CA ASN A 832 5.04 -10.86 26.28
C ASN A 832 5.15 -10.39 24.82
N VAL A 833 4.34 -10.94 23.96
CA VAL A 833 4.33 -10.59 22.53
C VAL A 833 2.95 -10.82 21.93
N GLN A 834 2.61 -10.08 20.89
CA GLN A 834 1.31 -10.13 20.21
C GLN A 834 0.95 -11.54 19.68
N PHE A 835 1.94 -12.35 19.31
CA PHE A 835 1.73 -13.71 18.80
C PHE A 835 2.41 -14.73 19.72
N PRO A 836 1.66 -15.38 20.66
CA PRO A 836 2.22 -16.35 21.57
C PRO A 836 2.89 -17.53 20.83
N GLY A 837 4.12 -17.86 21.22
CA GLY A 837 4.96 -18.84 20.52
C GLY A 837 6.19 -18.25 19.84
N VAL A 838 6.17 -16.96 19.52
CA VAL A 838 7.34 -16.23 19.02
C VAL A 838 8.41 -16.17 20.13
N LYS A 839 9.66 -16.42 19.75
CA LYS A 839 10.81 -16.41 20.66
C LYS A 839 11.15 -14.99 21.08
N LEU A 840 11.46 -14.80 22.38
CA LEU A 840 11.81 -13.53 22.97
C LEU A 840 13.26 -13.53 23.44
N GLN A 841 13.92 -12.39 23.28
CA GLN A 841 15.30 -12.16 23.74
C GLN A 841 15.40 -10.85 24.51
N TYR A 842 16.30 -10.79 25.48
CA TYR A 842 16.67 -9.59 26.20
C TYR A 842 18.19 -9.40 26.25
N SER A 843 18.61 -8.18 26.46
CA SER A 843 20.01 -7.81 26.61
C SER A 843 20.18 -6.70 27.65
N LEU A 844 21.24 -6.77 28.43
CA LEU A 844 21.59 -5.74 29.43
C LEU A 844 22.57 -4.69 28.89
N ASP A 845 23.12 -4.92 27.72
CA ASP A 845 24.14 -4.06 27.08
C ASP A 845 23.82 -3.69 25.62
N GLY A 846 22.67 -4.15 25.11
CA GLY A 846 22.24 -3.98 23.73
C GLY A 846 23.02 -4.80 22.69
N LYS A 847 23.98 -5.63 23.12
CA LYS A 847 24.87 -6.40 22.23
C LYS A 847 24.78 -7.90 22.45
N ASN A 848 24.75 -8.34 23.71
CA ASN A 848 24.70 -9.74 24.07
C ASN A 848 23.26 -10.16 24.40
N TRP A 849 22.68 -11.01 23.56
CA TRP A 849 21.28 -11.40 23.63
C TRP A 849 21.08 -12.75 24.31
N LEU A 850 20.17 -12.79 25.27
CA LEU A 850 19.80 -13.98 26.03
C LEU A 850 18.32 -14.33 25.73
N THR A 851 18.03 -15.61 25.63
CA THR A 851 16.66 -16.09 25.46
C THR A 851 15.85 -15.87 26.74
N TYR A 852 14.67 -15.26 26.58
CA TYR A 852 13.73 -15.07 27.70
C TYR A 852 12.85 -16.31 27.91
N ALA A 853 12.59 -16.64 29.16
CA ALA A 853 11.63 -17.66 29.55
C ALA A 853 10.81 -17.17 30.77
N ASP A 854 9.48 -17.18 30.64
CA ASP A 854 8.60 -16.64 31.67
C ASP A 854 8.67 -17.41 33.00
N ASN A 855 8.92 -18.72 32.96
CA ASN A 855 9.13 -19.56 34.16
C ASN A 855 10.48 -19.32 34.87
N ALA A 856 11.37 -18.50 34.25
CA ALA A 856 12.70 -18.18 34.76
C ALA A 856 13.01 -16.67 34.53
N ARG A 857 12.09 -15.81 34.98
CA ARG A 857 12.22 -14.35 34.80
C ARG A 857 13.54 -13.82 35.35
N PRO A 858 14.37 -13.15 34.51
CA PRO A 858 15.67 -12.65 34.96
C PRO A 858 15.53 -11.50 35.96
N ASN A 859 16.42 -11.45 36.95
CA ASN A 859 16.60 -10.27 37.77
C ASN A 859 17.39 -9.22 36.98
N VAL A 860 16.85 -8.00 36.90
CA VAL A 860 17.43 -6.92 36.10
C VAL A 860 17.56 -5.64 36.92
N LYS A 861 18.55 -4.82 36.57
CA LYS A 861 18.74 -3.47 37.11
C LYS A 861 19.09 -2.52 35.99
N GLY A 862 18.40 -1.39 35.95
CA GLY A 862 18.57 -0.37 34.91
C GLY A 862 17.86 -0.74 33.60
N GLU A 863 18.33 -0.17 32.52
CA GLU A 863 17.73 -0.35 31.20
C GLU A 863 17.97 -1.75 30.62
N VAL A 864 16.94 -2.34 30.08
CA VAL A 864 16.97 -3.66 29.46
C VAL A 864 16.46 -3.53 28.03
N PHE A 865 17.25 -3.98 27.07
CA PHE A 865 16.87 -4.04 25.66
C PHE A 865 16.15 -5.35 25.39
N ILE A 866 15.11 -5.30 24.57
CA ILE A 866 14.26 -6.45 24.25
C ILE A 866 13.96 -6.51 22.76
N ARG A 867 13.82 -7.74 22.23
CA ARG A 867 13.40 -8.03 20.87
C ARG A 867 12.70 -9.38 20.76
N SER A 868 11.93 -9.58 19.72
CA SER A 868 11.47 -10.89 19.27
C SER A 868 12.37 -11.41 18.15
N VAL A 869 12.39 -12.72 17.96
CA VAL A 869 13.14 -13.36 16.86
C VAL A 869 12.30 -14.41 16.17
N SER A 870 12.57 -14.63 14.90
CA SER A 870 11.88 -15.60 14.06
C SER A 870 12.11 -17.05 14.51
N ALA A 871 11.39 -17.98 13.89
CA ALA A 871 11.49 -19.41 14.24
C ALA A 871 12.91 -19.96 14.04
N THR A 872 13.61 -19.57 12.97
CA THR A 872 15.02 -19.92 12.71
C THR A 872 15.99 -19.12 13.57
N GLY A 873 15.59 -17.93 14.03
CA GLY A 873 16.45 -16.97 14.73
C GLY A 873 17.27 -16.07 13.81
N GLU A 874 17.05 -16.14 12.49
CA GLU A 874 17.78 -15.35 11.50
C GLU A 874 17.27 -13.91 11.42
N LYS A 875 15.96 -13.69 11.67
CA LYS A 875 15.34 -12.37 11.69
C LYS A 875 15.03 -11.94 13.12
N ALA A 876 15.12 -10.66 13.40
CA ALA A 876 14.75 -10.06 14.67
C ALA A 876 13.85 -8.84 14.46
N SER A 877 12.96 -8.58 15.41
CA SER A 877 12.19 -7.34 15.43
C SER A 877 13.09 -6.14 15.73
N ARG A 878 12.56 -4.94 15.51
CA ARG A 878 13.13 -3.71 16.03
C ARG A 878 13.37 -3.84 17.54
N VAL A 879 14.49 -3.32 18.02
CA VAL A 879 14.85 -3.29 19.43
C VAL A 879 14.08 -2.17 20.13
N THR A 880 13.55 -2.46 21.32
CA THR A 880 13.02 -1.45 22.24
C THR A 880 13.60 -1.67 23.63
N SER A 881 13.37 -0.78 24.56
CA SER A 881 13.90 -0.91 25.93
C SER A 881 12.84 -0.65 27.00
N VAL A 882 13.12 -1.17 28.19
CA VAL A 882 12.34 -0.92 29.42
C VAL A 882 13.29 -0.63 30.60
N LYS A 883 12.86 0.26 31.50
CA LYS A 883 13.63 0.62 32.71
C LYS A 883 12.93 0.18 33.98
#